data_9106052cf805ed9e33b25130c0100d3d
#
_entry.id   9106052cf805ed9e33b25130c0100d3d
#
_cell.length_a   1.000
_cell.length_b   1.000
_cell.length_c   1.000
_cell.angle_alpha   90.00
_cell.angle_beta   90.00
_cell.angle_gamma   90.00
#
_symmetry.space_group_name_H-M   'P 1'
#
loop_
_entity.id
_entity.type
_entity.pdbx_description
1 polymer ?
#
loop_
_entity_poly.entity_id
_entity_poly.type
_entity_poly.pdbx_seq_one_letter_code
_entity_poly.pdbx_strand_id
1 'polypeptide(L)'
;MDKKTENIKKRSGSLIYYAEVVFLPILLVFLFAAQNQAFNIWLGIYSRTYSVRLSLSAFALGIILYGPVLLFNRRYKYIYLFLISFLISFIFSAQFLYYRYSQSFLQFSAIKYAGEAISVAGAIKILLTPELLLFFLNMAIVLAVFILIVKKGFVEFVLPKWEKIIIILAMFAIVFFGYKYLLYTEKKEWGNTSRLYTDVYDLKSVVGKMGIMNFFVEDTFKYILSHNSVSSSDRIFLAAFAENRITPQAEGKYFGVEKGKNVIIIQVESLENAIINKTINGQEITPNLNRLAKEGLYFDNYYTQIGPGNTADAEFSTMDSLYPLADNVVFVDYAKNTYKALPQLLADNGYKTCSMHGDAPTFWNRSNIYPQLGYQKTYGLSDYVPTDPVGQGPSDLGDEDFFSQSLPLMENFKQPFMATLITMSLHTPFILPKNLQTLDISSQTNLTQTQWEYMQAAHYTDKAIGEFIDGLKKNGLYDKSLILIWGDHGSFQNIYSALSRENLKSDAQTAQLYKNLNVGTISEGDWNEEVLSELQNSQVPMIILAPGENSKGTDNIPASHLDIYPTIANLLGIVPPKTILGQDLLNTKTPVETHFKFISGGIDAILTNKLSYRADADGIFEHGLCQSLPDEKTLPIINCQSLYNEQSDNLKASNITIKGNLLPLVAK
;
A
#
# COMPACT_ATOMS: atom_id res chain seq x y z
N MET A 1 4.52 -54.31 -46.35
CA MET A 1 4.50 -53.84 -44.97
C MET A 1 3.30 -54.45 -44.27
N ASP A 2 3.53 -55.21 -43.25
CA ASP A 2 2.55 -56.11 -42.62
C ASP A 2 1.43 -55.29 -41.92
N LYS A 3 0.13 -55.68 -42.15
CA LYS A 3 -1.05 -55.06 -41.51
C LYS A 3 -0.89 -54.90 -39.99
N LYS A 4 -0.06 -55.73 -39.39
CA LYS A 4 0.26 -55.69 -37.95
C LYS A 4 1.14 -54.48 -37.60
N THR A 5 2.07 -54.12 -38.46
CA THR A 5 2.95 -52.92 -38.32
C THR A 5 2.20 -51.61 -38.54
N GLU A 6 1.22 -51.63 -39.44
CA GLU A 6 0.35 -50.47 -39.69
C GLU A 6 -0.64 -50.24 -38.55
N ASN A 7 -1.20 -51.29 -37.95
CA ASN A 7 -2.04 -51.22 -36.76
C ASN A 7 -1.28 -50.76 -35.50
N ILE A 8 -0.03 -51.17 -35.35
CA ILE A 8 0.83 -50.72 -34.23
C ILE A 8 1.18 -49.23 -34.39
N LYS A 9 1.51 -48.79 -35.62
CA LYS A 9 1.73 -47.35 -35.91
C LYS A 9 0.48 -46.48 -35.71
N LYS A 10 -0.71 -46.98 -36.10
CA LYS A 10 -1.98 -46.30 -35.85
C LYS A 10 -2.31 -46.24 -34.34
N ARG A 11 -2.11 -47.30 -33.56
CA ARG A 11 -2.32 -47.29 -32.12
C ARG A 11 -1.31 -46.42 -31.36
N SER A 12 -0.04 -46.47 -31.72
CA SER A 12 0.96 -45.59 -31.11
C SER A 12 0.73 -44.10 -31.47
N GLY A 13 0.31 -43.80 -32.69
CA GLY A 13 -0.08 -42.48 -33.11
C GLY A 13 -1.29 -41.90 -32.36
N SER A 14 -2.31 -42.77 -32.11
CA SER A 14 -3.47 -42.34 -31.31
C SER A 14 -3.12 -42.09 -29.85
N LEU A 15 -2.28 -42.93 -29.22
CA LEU A 15 -1.85 -42.75 -27.83
C LEU A 15 -1.04 -41.44 -27.64
N ILE A 16 -0.12 -41.13 -28.55
CA ILE A 16 0.67 -39.89 -28.53
C ILE A 16 -0.26 -38.70 -28.73
N TYR A 17 -1.24 -38.81 -29.60
CA TYR A 17 -2.22 -37.75 -29.83
C TYR A 17 -3.07 -37.45 -28.59
N TYR A 18 -3.62 -38.50 -27.92
CA TYR A 18 -4.37 -38.29 -26.69
C TYR A 18 -3.49 -37.69 -25.57
N ALA A 19 -2.23 -38.09 -25.48
CA ALA A 19 -1.28 -37.51 -24.55
C ALA A 19 -1.06 -36.00 -24.81
N GLU A 20 -0.96 -35.62 -26.08
CA GLU A 20 -0.75 -34.21 -26.44
C GLU A 20 -2.02 -33.33 -26.35
N VAL A 21 -3.17 -33.89 -26.76
CA VAL A 21 -4.39 -33.07 -26.94
C VAL A 21 -5.23 -33.03 -25.68
N VAL A 22 -5.21 -34.08 -24.88
CA VAL A 22 -6.05 -34.23 -23.69
C VAL A 22 -5.20 -34.14 -22.43
N PHE A 23 -4.18 -34.97 -22.34
CA PHE A 23 -3.39 -35.07 -21.09
C PHE A 23 -2.53 -33.86 -20.80
N LEU A 24 -1.87 -33.27 -21.81
CA LEU A 24 -1.02 -32.08 -21.60
C LEU A 24 -1.81 -30.87 -21.11
N PRO A 25 -2.92 -30.43 -21.73
CA PRO A 25 -3.73 -29.32 -21.19
C PRO A 25 -4.27 -29.60 -19.79
N ILE A 26 -4.73 -30.83 -19.52
CA ILE A 26 -5.20 -31.21 -18.19
C ILE A 26 -4.06 -31.09 -17.17
N LEU A 27 -2.88 -31.63 -17.47
CA LEU A 27 -1.70 -31.50 -16.62
C LEU A 27 -1.37 -30.04 -16.33
N LEU A 28 -1.40 -29.18 -17.35
CA LEU A 28 -1.13 -27.76 -17.19
C LEU A 28 -2.16 -27.05 -16.30
N VAL A 29 -3.44 -27.45 -16.39
CA VAL A 29 -4.50 -26.93 -15.49
C VAL A 29 -4.24 -27.37 -14.04
N PHE A 30 -3.85 -28.62 -13.80
CA PHE A 30 -3.51 -29.10 -12.45
C PHE A 30 -2.28 -28.39 -11.89
N LEU A 31 -1.25 -28.19 -12.70
CA LEU A 31 -0.05 -27.47 -12.29
C LEU A 31 -0.36 -25.98 -11.99
N PHE A 32 -1.20 -25.36 -12.81
CA PHE A 32 -1.66 -24.00 -12.57
C PHE A 32 -2.41 -23.87 -11.24
N ALA A 33 -3.30 -24.83 -10.91
CA ALA A 33 -3.97 -24.84 -9.62
C ALA A 33 -2.99 -25.06 -8.45
N ALA A 34 -2.00 -25.94 -8.62
CA ALA A 34 -0.95 -26.17 -7.63
C ALA A 34 -0.07 -24.91 -7.44
N GLN A 35 0.24 -24.18 -8.52
CA GLN A 35 0.99 -22.92 -8.43
C GLN A 35 0.22 -21.83 -7.67
N ASN A 36 -1.11 -21.73 -7.81
CA ASN A 36 -1.92 -20.83 -6.99
C ASN A 36 -1.88 -21.20 -5.51
N GLN A 37 -1.92 -22.49 -5.17
CA GLN A 37 -1.78 -22.95 -3.78
C GLN A 37 -0.38 -22.62 -3.23
N ALA A 38 0.67 -22.94 -3.99
CA ALA A 38 2.05 -22.64 -3.59
C ALA A 38 2.29 -21.14 -3.40
N PHE A 39 1.74 -20.30 -4.27
CA PHE A 39 1.81 -18.85 -4.16
C PHE A 39 1.26 -18.35 -2.81
N ASN A 40 0.05 -18.82 -2.44
CA ASN A 40 -0.57 -18.42 -1.18
C ASN A 40 0.19 -18.95 0.05
N ILE A 41 0.73 -20.18 -0.03
CA ILE A 41 1.55 -20.76 1.05
C ILE A 41 2.82 -19.96 1.28
N TRP A 42 3.54 -19.63 0.21
CA TRP A 42 4.83 -18.91 0.31
C TRP A 42 4.70 -17.46 0.75
N LEU A 43 3.54 -16.85 0.50
CA LEU A 43 3.25 -15.49 0.97
C LEU A 43 2.56 -15.44 2.34
N GLY A 44 2.30 -16.59 2.97
CA GLY A 44 1.65 -16.65 4.28
C GLY A 44 0.16 -16.31 4.28
N ILE A 45 -0.49 -16.24 3.11
CA ILE A 45 -1.93 -15.95 2.95
C ILE A 45 -2.79 -17.20 2.77
N TYR A 46 -2.18 -18.39 2.94
CA TYR A 46 -2.86 -19.64 2.81
C TYR A 46 -3.78 -19.93 4.00
N SER A 47 -5.05 -20.22 3.71
CA SER A 47 -6.00 -20.74 4.68
C SER A 47 -6.45 -22.15 4.28
N ARG A 48 -6.37 -23.10 5.22
CA ARG A 48 -6.85 -24.49 4.98
C ARG A 48 -8.34 -24.51 4.66
N THR A 49 -9.11 -23.61 5.26
CA THR A 49 -10.56 -23.48 5.04
C THR A 49 -10.89 -23.10 3.60
N TYR A 50 -10.04 -22.29 2.96
CA TYR A 50 -10.28 -21.81 1.60
C TYR A 50 -9.57 -22.60 0.52
N SER A 51 -8.74 -23.59 0.87
CA SER A 51 -7.91 -24.33 -0.09
C SER A 51 -8.72 -25.03 -1.20
N VAL A 52 -9.90 -25.57 -0.88
CA VAL A 52 -10.79 -26.21 -1.87
C VAL A 52 -11.34 -25.16 -2.84
N ARG A 53 -11.76 -24.01 -2.35
CA ARG A 53 -12.27 -22.90 -3.18
C ARG A 53 -11.22 -22.35 -4.09
N LEU A 54 -10.03 -22.07 -3.56
CA LEU A 54 -8.87 -21.65 -4.32
C LEU A 54 -8.55 -22.63 -5.45
N SER A 55 -8.57 -23.94 -5.17
CA SER A 55 -8.36 -24.97 -6.18
C SER A 55 -9.45 -24.94 -7.25
N LEU A 56 -10.73 -24.89 -6.88
CA LEU A 56 -11.84 -24.85 -7.83
C LEU A 56 -11.82 -23.61 -8.71
N SER A 57 -11.54 -22.46 -8.11
CA SER A 57 -11.39 -21.19 -8.83
C SER A 57 -10.22 -21.23 -9.82
N ALA A 58 -9.07 -21.75 -9.38
CA ALA A 58 -7.89 -21.90 -10.23
C ALA A 58 -8.14 -22.93 -11.35
N PHE A 59 -8.81 -24.06 -11.09
CA PHE A 59 -9.20 -25.02 -12.12
C PHE A 59 -10.11 -24.39 -13.16
N ALA A 60 -11.12 -23.64 -12.75
CA ALA A 60 -12.03 -22.96 -13.68
C ALA A 60 -11.28 -21.99 -14.60
N LEU A 61 -10.43 -21.15 -14.06
CA LEU A 61 -9.61 -20.22 -14.83
C LEU A 61 -8.58 -20.98 -15.70
N GLY A 62 -7.94 -22.01 -15.16
CA GLY A 62 -7.00 -22.87 -15.90
C GLY A 62 -7.65 -23.51 -17.14
N ILE A 63 -8.90 -23.95 -17.02
CA ILE A 63 -9.69 -24.47 -18.15
C ILE A 63 -9.91 -23.37 -19.20
N ILE A 64 -10.24 -22.16 -18.79
CA ILE A 64 -10.41 -21.01 -19.69
C ILE A 64 -9.10 -20.68 -20.41
N LEU A 65 -7.97 -20.70 -19.69
CA LEU A 65 -6.66 -20.32 -20.22
C LEU A 65 -6.04 -21.41 -21.12
N TYR A 66 -6.13 -22.69 -20.76
CA TYR A 66 -5.52 -23.78 -21.51
C TYR A 66 -6.47 -24.47 -22.49
N GLY A 67 -7.78 -24.40 -22.26
CA GLY A 67 -8.80 -25.06 -23.08
C GLY A 67 -8.82 -24.64 -24.55
N PRO A 68 -8.67 -23.36 -24.90
CA PRO A 68 -8.66 -22.91 -26.29
C PRO A 68 -7.59 -23.60 -27.16
N VAL A 69 -6.61 -24.26 -26.57
CA VAL A 69 -5.61 -25.05 -27.30
C VAL A 69 -6.24 -26.08 -28.24
N LEU A 70 -7.43 -26.60 -27.90
CA LEU A 70 -8.19 -27.54 -28.72
C LEU A 70 -8.64 -26.98 -30.07
N LEU A 71 -8.74 -25.65 -30.18
CA LEU A 71 -9.14 -24.94 -31.40
C LEU A 71 -7.98 -24.80 -32.38
N PHE A 72 -6.75 -24.87 -31.93
CA PHE A 72 -5.57 -24.59 -32.72
C PHE A 72 -5.08 -25.82 -33.52
N ASN A 73 -4.59 -25.57 -34.70
CA ASN A 73 -3.82 -26.56 -35.47
C ASN A 73 -2.48 -26.80 -34.79
N ARG A 74 -1.86 -27.96 -35.05
CA ARG A 74 -0.73 -28.49 -34.33
C ARG A 74 0.44 -27.51 -34.10
N ARG A 75 0.83 -26.73 -35.13
CA ARG A 75 1.90 -25.73 -35.00
C ARG A 75 1.52 -24.61 -34.03
N TYR A 76 0.34 -24.08 -34.15
CA TYR A 76 -0.15 -22.98 -33.34
C TYR A 76 -0.49 -23.41 -31.90
N LYS A 77 -0.78 -24.68 -31.68
CA LYS A 77 -1.04 -25.26 -30.35
C LYS A 77 0.13 -25.03 -29.39
N TYR A 78 1.36 -25.38 -29.79
CA TYR A 78 2.53 -25.23 -28.93
C TYR A 78 2.94 -23.78 -28.77
N ILE A 79 2.79 -22.95 -29.82
CA ILE A 79 2.99 -21.52 -29.70
C ILE A 79 2.01 -20.93 -28.69
N TYR A 80 0.73 -21.29 -28.78
CA TYR A 80 -0.28 -20.83 -27.83
C TYR A 80 0.05 -21.29 -26.40
N LEU A 81 0.31 -22.58 -26.19
CA LEU A 81 0.64 -23.11 -24.87
C LEU A 81 1.90 -22.46 -24.28
N PHE A 82 2.90 -22.20 -25.10
CA PHE A 82 4.12 -21.54 -24.64
C PHE A 82 3.84 -20.08 -24.26
N LEU A 83 3.16 -19.32 -25.10
CA LEU A 83 2.84 -17.91 -24.83
C LEU A 83 1.95 -17.75 -23.60
N ILE A 84 0.90 -18.59 -23.46
CA ILE A 84 0.04 -18.50 -22.27
C ILE A 84 0.77 -18.93 -21.01
N SER A 85 1.61 -19.98 -21.06
CA SER A 85 2.41 -20.40 -19.90
C SER A 85 3.46 -19.35 -19.54
N PHE A 86 4.08 -18.70 -20.53
CA PHE A 86 5.01 -17.60 -20.28
C PHE A 86 4.31 -16.41 -19.61
N LEU A 87 3.15 -16.00 -20.11
CA LEU A 87 2.36 -14.91 -19.53
C LEU A 87 1.97 -15.22 -18.08
N ILE A 88 1.48 -16.44 -17.82
CA ILE A 88 1.12 -16.90 -16.48
C ILE A 88 2.34 -16.87 -15.56
N SER A 89 3.47 -17.41 -16.00
CA SER A 89 4.72 -17.42 -15.22
C SER A 89 5.20 -16.01 -14.89
N PHE A 90 5.11 -15.12 -15.87
CA PHE A 90 5.49 -13.72 -15.70
C PHE A 90 4.60 -13.02 -14.68
N ILE A 91 3.27 -13.19 -14.76
CA ILE A 91 2.31 -12.56 -13.82
C ILE A 91 2.54 -13.11 -12.41
N PHE A 92 2.67 -14.43 -12.22
CA PHE A 92 2.97 -15.00 -10.90
C PHE A 92 4.25 -14.43 -10.32
N SER A 93 5.32 -14.36 -11.12
CA SER A 93 6.61 -13.84 -10.66
C SER A 93 6.53 -12.36 -10.31
N ALA A 94 5.89 -11.54 -11.14
CA ALA A 94 5.69 -10.12 -10.88
C ALA A 94 4.88 -9.89 -9.61
N GLN A 95 3.76 -10.58 -9.44
CA GLN A 95 2.91 -10.51 -8.26
C GLN A 95 3.64 -10.96 -6.99
N PHE A 96 4.42 -12.04 -7.08
CA PHE A 96 5.18 -12.57 -5.95
C PHE A 96 6.26 -11.59 -5.48
N LEU A 97 7.03 -11.03 -6.41
CA LEU A 97 8.07 -10.04 -6.11
C LEU A 97 7.45 -8.75 -5.56
N TYR A 98 6.38 -8.28 -6.19
CA TYR A 98 5.70 -7.06 -5.77
C TYR A 98 5.13 -7.20 -4.36
N TYR A 99 4.48 -8.33 -4.05
CA TYR A 99 3.95 -8.58 -2.70
C TYR A 99 5.08 -8.63 -1.66
N ARG A 100 6.19 -9.26 -1.96
CA ARG A 100 7.35 -9.29 -1.05
C ARG A 100 7.98 -7.90 -0.84
N TYR A 101 7.84 -7.03 -1.82
CA TYR A 101 8.33 -5.66 -1.76
C TYR A 101 7.37 -4.74 -1.00
N SER A 102 6.08 -4.75 -1.33
CA SER A 102 5.08 -3.76 -0.89
C SER A 102 4.02 -4.33 0.06
N GLN A 103 4.02 -5.65 0.34
CA GLN A 103 2.96 -6.37 1.06
C GLN A 103 1.56 -6.18 0.47
N SER A 104 1.48 -5.74 -0.77
CA SER A 104 0.26 -5.55 -1.56
C SER A 104 0.37 -6.31 -2.88
N PHE A 105 -0.73 -6.38 -3.65
CA PHE A 105 -0.75 -7.04 -4.95
C PHE A 105 -0.73 -6.02 -6.07
N LEU A 106 0.02 -6.36 -7.13
CA LEU A 106 0.15 -5.52 -8.31
C LEU A 106 -1.18 -5.43 -9.05
N GLN A 107 -1.76 -4.23 -9.11
CA GLN A 107 -2.95 -3.94 -9.91
C GLN A 107 -2.57 -3.73 -11.38
N PHE A 108 -3.50 -3.96 -12.30
CA PHE A 108 -3.26 -3.76 -13.72
C PHE A 108 -2.94 -2.29 -14.07
N SER A 109 -3.51 -1.35 -13.33
CA SER A 109 -3.20 0.08 -13.46
C SER A 109 -1.71 0.39 -13.30
N ALA A 110 -0.98 -0.41 -12.52
CA ALA A 110 0.44 -0.24 -12.27
C ALA A 110 1.31 -0.47 -13.54
N ILE A 111 0.76 -1.00 -14.62
CA ILE A 111 1.47 -1.10 -15.91
C ILE A 111 1.93 0.28 -16.41
N LYS A 112 1.24 1.35 -16.01
CA LYS A 112 1.62 2.74 -16.31
C LYS A 112 2.95 3.12 -15.66
N TYR A 113 3.30 2.45 -14.56
CA TYR A 113 4.50 2.70 -13.75
C TYR A 113 5.62 1.69 -14.00
N ALA A 114 5.47 0.86 -15.06
CA ALA A 114 6.47 -0.16 -15.38
C ALA A 114 7.89 0.42 -15.59
N GLY A 115 7.99 1.70 -15.95
CA GLY A 115 9.26 2.42 -16.02
C GLY A 115 9.97 2.57 -14.68
N GLU A 116 9.22 2.68 -13.58
CA GLU A 116 9.75 2.82 -12.22
C GLU A 116 10.39 1.51 -11.73
N ALA A 117 10.04 0.35 -12.31
CA ALA A 117 10.65 -0.93 -11.98
C ALA A 117 12.17 -0.96 -12.23
N ILE A 118 12.68 -0.08 -13.09
CA ILE A 118 14.12 0.04 -13.37
C ILE A 118 14.83 0.66 -12.16
N SER A 119 14.24 1.64 -11.51
CA SER A 119 14.82 2.31 -10.34
C SER A 119 14.90 1.38 -9.12
N VAL A 120 13.97 0.42 -9.01
CA VAL A 120 13.95 -0.59 -7.94
C VAL A 120 14.60 -1.92 -8.33
N ALA A 121 15.36 -1.96 -9.45
CA ALA A 121 15.99 -3.19 -9.94
C ALA A 121 16.95 -3.83 -8.92
N GLY A 122 17.60 -3.01 -8.10
CA GLY A 122 18.44 -3.47 -6.98
C GLY A 122 17.62 -4.27 -5.96
N ALA A 123 16.45 -3.75 -5.52
CA ALA A 123 15.54 -4.44 -4.61
C ALA A 123 15.02 -5.75 -5.20
N ILE A 124 14.62 -5.73 -6.47
CA ILE A 124 14.15 -6.92 -7.17
C ILE A 124 15.22 -8.03 -7.13
N LYS A 125 16.50 -7.70 -7.37
CA LYS A 125 17.60 -8.68 -7.37
C LYS A 125 17.73 -9.42 -6.02
N ILE A 126 17.52 -8.73 -4.91
CA ILE A 126 17.59 -9.32 -3.56
C ILE A 126 16.37 -10.20 -3.27
N LEU A 127 15.21 -9.80 -3.78
CA LEU A 127 13.96 -10.54 -3.60
C LEU A 127 13.84 -11.79 -4.48
N LEU A 128 14.78 -12.01 -5.43
CA LEU A 128 14.82 -13.20 -6.25
C LEU A 128 15.12 -14.43 -5.38
N THR A 129 14.24 -15.40 -5.42
CA THR A 129 14.37 -16.66 -4.67
C THR A 129 14.13 -17.88 -5.59
N PRO A 130 14.65 -19.07 -5.22
CA PRO A 130 14.48 -20.28 -6.03
C PRO A 130 13.02 -20.67 -6.30
N GLU A 131 12.11 -20.30 -5.42
CA GLU A 131 10.67 -20.57 -5.54
C GLU A 131 10.09 -20.01 -6.86
N LEU A 132 10.60 -18.89 -7.34
CA LEU A 132 10.20 -18.29 -8.62
C LEU A 132 10.34 -19.26 -9.80
N LEU A 133 11.32 -20.16 -9.76
CA LEU A 133 11.53 -21.17 -10.82
C LEU A 133 10.33 -22.11 -10.99
N LEU A 134 9.57 -22.37 -9.92
CA LEU A 134 8.40 -23.21 -9.96
C LEU A 134 7.24 -22.60 -10.75
N PHE A 135 7.18 -21.27 -10.86
CA PHE A 135 6.19 -20.61 -11.71
C PHE A 135 6.46 -20.82 -13.20
N PHE A 136 7.70 -21.15 -13.59
CA PHE A 136 8.06 -21.46 -14.97
C PHE A 136 7.91 -22.94 -15.34
N LEU A 137 7.44 -23.79 -14.42
CA LEU A 137 7.33 -25.23 -14.65
C LEU A 137 6.39 -25.56 -15.82
N ASN A 138 5.26 -24.88 -15.96
CA ASN A 138 4.32 -25.06 -17.06
C ASN A 138 5.01 -24.82 -18.42
N MET A 139 5.75 -23.75 -18.53
CA MET A 139 6.52 -23.39 -19.72
C MET A 139 7.59 -24.43 -20.03
N ALA A 140 8.34 -24.88 -19.02
CA ALA A 140 9.36 -25.92 -19.17
C ALA A 140 8.79 -27.23 -19.67
N ILE A 141 7.64 -27.66 -19.16
CA ILE A 141 6.93 -28.87 -19.62
C ILE A 141 6.47 -28.72 -21.07
N VAL A 142 5.86 -27.58 -21.44
CA VAL A 142 5.45 -27.34 -22.82
C VAL A 142 6.64 -27.42 -23.78
N LEU A 143 7.77 -26.81 -23.41
CA LEU A 143 8.99 -26.83 -24.19
C LEU A 143 9.57 -28.27 -24.32
N ALA A 144 9.64 -29.01 -23.20
CA ALA A 144 10.12 -30.37 -23.19
C ALA A 144 9.26 -31.29 -24.07
N VAL A 145 7.93 -31.19 -23.96
CA VAL A 145 6.99 -31.95 -24.80
C VAL A 145 7.15 -31.59 -26.29
N PHE A 146 7.27 -30.28 -26.59
CA PHE A 146 7.50 -29.81 -27.95
C PHE A 146 8.78 -30.42 -28.55
N ILE A 147 9.91 -30.39 -27.82
CA ILE A 147 11.20 -30.95 -28.27
C ILE A 147 11.07 -32.48 -28.52
N LEU A 148 10.40 -33.17 -27.61
CA LEU A 148 10.20 -34.63 -27.75
C LEU A 148 9.38 -35.01 -28.98
N ILE A 149 8.36 -34.19 -29.30
CA ILE A 149 7.46 -34.39 -30.43
C ILE A 149 8.14 -34.04 -31.74
N VAL A 150 8.89 -32.95 -31.79
CA VAL A 150 9.69 -32.62 -32.99
C VAL A 150 10.67 -33.71 -33.34
N LYS A 151 11.32 -34.35 -32.33
CA LYS A 151 12.26 -35.47 -32.52
C LYS A 151 11.58 -36.76 -33.01
N LYS A 152 10.33 -37.03 -32.62
CA LYS A 152 9.61 -38.28 -32.96
C LYS A 152 8.82 -38.22 -34.27
N GLY A 153 8.75 -37.04 -34.91
CA GLY A 153 7.94 -36.85 -36.11
C GLY A 153 6.44 -36.64 -35.79
N PHE A 154 5.76 -35.88 -36.63
CA PHE A 154 4.37 -35.49 -36.41
C PHE A 154 3.40 -36.50 -37.03
N VAL A 155 2.47 -37.02 -36.23
CA VAL A 155 1.29 -37.73 -36.75
C VAL A 155 0.10 -36.76 -36.74
N GLU A 156 -0.47 -36.47 -37.90
CA GLU A 156 -1.66 -35.63 -37.97
C GLU A 156 -2.92 -36.42 -37.62
N PHE A 157 -3.47 -36.14 -36.45
CA PHE A 157 -4.84 -36.54 -36.12
C PHE A 157 -5.62 -35.27 -35.76
N VAL A 158 -6.73 -35.03 -36.41
CA VAL A 158 -7.59 -33.87 -36.21
C VAL A 158 -8.92 -34.30 -35.63
N LEU A 159 -9.27 -33.83 -34.43
CA LEU A 159 -10.59 -34.08 -33.87
C LEU A 159 -11.69 -33.58 -34.83
N PRO A 160 -12.76 -34.31 -35.06
CA PRO A 160 -13.94 -33.82 -35.76
C PRO A 160 -14.48 -32.52 -35.18
N LYS A 161 -15.00 -31.64 -36.00
CA LYS A 161 -15.48 -30.33 -35.53
C LYS A 161 -16.52 -30.44 -34.40
N TRP A 162 -17.39 -31.45 -34.46
CA TRP A 162 -18.44 -31.66 -33.46
C TRP A 162 -17.88 -32.10 -32.12
N GLU A 163 -16.81 -32.92 -32.07
CA GLU A 163 -16.15 -33.32 -30.80
C GLU A 163 -15.51 -32.08 -30.14
N LYS A 164 -14.87 -31.21 -30.89
CA LYS A 164 -14.33 -29.94 -30.36
C LYS A 164 -15.42 -29.08 -29.75
N ILE A 165 -16.57 -28.99 -30.39
CA ILE A 165 -17.72 -28.22 -29.88
C ILE A 165 -18.23 -28.82 -28.56
N ILE A 166 -18.40 -30.15 -28.52
CA ILE A 166 -18.83 -30.84 -27.28
C ILE A 166 -17.85 -30.59 -26.12
N ILE A 167 -16.54 -30.70 -26.40
CA ILE A 167 -15.53 -30.47 -25.35
C ILE A 167 -15.61 -29.02 -24.85
N ILE A 168 -15.74 -28.03 -25.76
CA ILE A 168 -15.87 -26.63 -25.37
C ILE A 168 -17.13 -26.39 -24.54
N LEU A 169 -18.27 -26.95 -24.95
CA LEU A 169 -19.53 -26.85 -24.21
C LEU A 169 -19.43 -27.53 -22.83
N ALA A 170 -18.77 -28.69 -22.74
CA ALA A 170 -18.51 -29.36 -21.47
C ALA A 170 -17.61 -28.53 -20.56
N MET A 171 -16.54 -27.94 -21.09
CA MET A 171 -15.65 -27.05 -20.35
C MET A 171 -16.42 -25.80 -19.86
N PHE A 172 -17.23 -25.19 -20.71
CA PHE A 172 -18.06 -24.06 -20.32
C PHE A 172 -19.07 -24.43 -19.22
N ALA A 173 -19.70 -25.60 -19.35
CA ALA A 173 -20.60 -26.13 -18.32
C ALA A 173 -19.89 -26.37 -16.97
N ILE A 174 -18.69 -26.97 -16.99
CA ILE A 174 -17.89 -27.19 -15.77
C ILE A 174 -17.56 -25.87 -15.10
N VAL A 175 -17.10 -24.87 -15.88
CA VAL A 175 -16.79 -23.53 -15.36
C VAL A 175 -18.05 -22.87 -14.80
N PHE A 176 -19.16 -22.90 -15.55
CA PHE A 176 -20.42 -22.27 -15.14
C PHE A 176 -21.00 -22.89 -13.87
N PHE A 177 -21.09 -24.22 -13.82
CA PHE A 177 -21.61 -24.91 -12.64
C PHE A 177 -20.65 -24.84 -11.44
N GLY A 178 -19.33 -24.91 -11.70
CA GLY A 178 -18.32 -24.68 -10.66
C GLY A 178 -18.43 -23.27 -10.06
N TYR A 179 -18.58 -22.26 -10.89
CA TYR A 179 -18.81 -20.88 -10.46
C TYR A 179 -20.12 -20.73 -9.67
N LYS A 180 -21.21 -21.29 -10.17
CA LYS A 180 -22.50 -21.32 -9.44
C LYS A 180 -22.40 -22.04 -8.10
N TYR A 181 -21.66 -23.12 -8.02
CA TYR A 181 -21.39 -23.84 -6.77
C TYR A 181 -20.60 -22.97 -5.79
N LEU A 182 -19.56 -22.29 -6.23
CA LEU A 182 -18.77 -21.38 -5.41
C LEU A 182 -19.66 -20.24 -4.85
N LEU A 183 -20.52 -19.64 -5.66
CA LEU A 183 -21.45 -18.62 -5.22
C LEU A 183 -22.53 -19.15 -4.24
N TYR A 184 -22.98 -20.40 -4.45
CA TYR A 184 -24.03 -20.98 -3.61
C TYR A 184 -23.52 -21.37 -2.20
N THR A 185 -22.28 -21.83 -2.09
CA THR A 185 -21.71 -22.32 -0.82
C THR A 185 -21.38 -21.21 0.18
N GLU A 186 -21.44 -19.95 -0.23
CA GLU A 186 -21.07 -18.79 0.58
C GLU A 186 -22.22 -17.98 1.17
N LYS A 187 -23.39 -18.54 1.27
CA LYS A 187 -24.53 -17.88 1.96
C LYS A 187 -24.37 -17.75 3.47
N LYS A 188 -23.23 -18.11 4.05
CA LYS A 188 -22.97 -18.02 5.49
C LYS A 188 -22.05 -16.85 5.81
N GLU A 189 -22.58 -15.94 6.55
CA GLU A 189 -22.11 -14.89 7.47
C GLU A 189 -20.76 -14.17 7.25
N TRP A 190 -19.77 -14.79 6.65
CA TRP A 190 -18.43 -14.19 6.47
C TRP A 190 -17.97 -14.30 5.03
N GLY A 191 -17.82 -13.14 4.39
CA GLY A 191 -17.22 -13.04 3.07
C GLY A 191 -18.13 -13.57 1.96
N ASN A 192 -19.23 -12.88 1.72
CA ASN A 192 -20.05 -13.16 0.55
C ASN A 192 -19.18 -13.13 -0.72
N THR A 193 -18.81 -14.31 -1.26
CA THR A 193 -17.93 -14.42 -2.43
C THR A 193 -18.49 -13.66 -3.63
N SER A 194 -19.80 -13.43 -3.71
CA SER A 194 -20.38 -12.59 -4.75
C SER A 194 -19.91 -11.15 -4.66
N ARG A 195 -19.65 -10.62 -3.46
CA ARG A 195 -19.10 -9.28 -3.27
C ARG A 195 -17.60 -9.23 -3.48
N LEU A 196 -16.86 -10.32 -3.23
CA LEU A 196 -15.43 -10.38 -3.57
C LEU A 196 -15.16 -10.15 -5.05
N TYR A 197 -16.14 -10.44 -5.92
CA TYR A 197 -16.04 -10.18 -7.36
C TYR A 197 -16.51 -8.77 -7.75
N THR A 198 -17.39 -8.16 -6.98
CA THR A 198 -17.93 -6.82 -7.30
C THR A 198 -17.23 -5.72 -6.51
N ASP A 199 -16.96 -5.98 -5.23
CA ASP A 199 -16.37 -5.03 -4.30
C ASP A 199 -15.16 -5.70 -3.63
N VAL A 200 -13.95 -5.47 -4.16
CA VAL A 200 -12.73 -5.99 -3.55
C VAL A 200 -12.47 -5.22 -2.26
N TYR A 201 -13.02 -5.71 -1.16
CA TYR A 201 -12.87 -5.05 0.14
C TYR A 201 -11.60 -5.48 0.87
N ASP A 202 -11.28 -6.77 0.83
CA ASP A 202 -10.03 -7.30 1.37
C ASP A 202 -9.28 -8.13 0.33
N LEU A 203 -8.12 -7.61 -0.09
CA LEU A 203 -7.34 -8.19 -1.17
C LEU A 203 -6.70 -9.52 -0.80
N LYS A 204 -6.23 -9.66 0.45
CA LYS A 204 -5.64 -10.91 0.92
C LYS A 204 -6.70 -12.02 0.92
N SER A 205 -7.93 -11.72 1.40
CA SER A 205 -9.06 -12.65 1.34
C SER A 205 -9.46 -12.98 -0.10
N VAL A 206 -9.47 -12.01 -1.01
CA VAL A 206 -9.75 -12.27 -2.43
C VAL A 206 -8.73 -13.24 -3.02
N VAL A 207 -7.43 -12.94 -2.86
CA VAL A 207 -6.37 -13.81 -3.37
C VAL A 207 -6.35 -15.16 -2.65
N GLY A 208 -6.60 -15.17 -1.34
CA GLY A 208 -6.70 -16.38 -0.53
C GLY A 208 -7.82 -17.33 -0.98
N LYS A 209 -8.97 -16.79 -1.37
CA LYS A 209 -10.17 -17.56 -1.76
C LYS A 209 -10.23 -17.87 -3.26
N MET A 210 -9.79 -16.95 -4.11
CA MET A 210 -9.95 -17.02 -5.56
C MET A 210 -8.65 -17.25 -6.32
N GLY A 211 -7.53 -16.90 -5.74
CA GLY A 211 -6.20 -16.95 -6.33
C GLY A 211 -5.80 -15.67 -7.06
N ILE A 212 -4.50 -15.43 -7.08
CA ILE A 212 -3.89 -14.21 -7.63
C ILE A 212 -4.22 -13.97 -9.11
N MET A 213 -4.32 -15.04 -9.91
CA MET A 213 -4.63 -14.90 -11.33
C MET A 213 -6.08 -14.50 -11.60
N ASN A 214 -7.04 -14.98 -10.79
CA ASN A 214 -8.43 -14.53 -10.86
C ASN A 214 -8.55 -13.06 -10.46
N PHE A 215 -7.89 -12.66 -9.38
CA PHE A 215 -7.82 -11.26 -9.00
C PHE A 215 -7.26 -10.39 -10.14
N PHE A 216 -6.13 -10.75 -10.72
CA PHE A 216 -5.49 -9.97 -11.77
C PHE A 216 -6.35 -9.85 -13.04
N VAL A 217 -7.06 -10.92 -13.41
CA VAL A 217 -8.02 -10.90 -14.54
C VAL A 217 -9.19 -9.96 -14.24
N GLU A 218 -9.76 -10.04 -13.05
CA GLU A 218 -10.88 -9.18 -12.64
C GLU A 218 -10.46 -7.71 -12.58
N ASP A 219 -9.33 -7.40 -11.95
CA ASP A 219 -8.77 -6.07 -11.87
C ASP A 219 -8.50 -5.49 -13.27
N THR A 220 -7.96 -6.30 -14.19
CA THR A 220 -7.78 -5.92 -15.59
C THR A 220 -9.11 -5.56 -16.25
N PHE A 221 -10.15 -6.35 -16.07
CA PHE A 221 -11.48 -6.05 -16.62
C PHE A 221 -12.09 -4.79 -16.01
N LYS A 222 -11.99 -4.63 -14.69
CA LYS A 222 -12.43 -3.40 -14.01
C LYS A 222 -11.72 -2.18 -14.56
N TYR A 223 -10.40 -2.25 -14.72
CA TYR A 223 -9.61 -1.15 -15.27
C TYR A 223 -10.03 -0.79 -16.71
N ILE A 224 -10.20 -1.79 -17.60
CA ILE A 224 -10.60 -1.56 -18.99
C ILE A 224 -12.03 -0.99 -19.09
N LEU A 225 -12.93 -1.44 -18.21
CA LEU A 225 -14.33 -1.02 -18.21
C LEU A 225 -14.59 0.25 -17.39
N SER A 226 -13.67 0.62 -16.51
CA SER A 226 -13.80 1.84 -15.71
C SER A 226 -13.68 3.07 -16.61
N HIS A 227 -14.78 3.77 -16.75
CA HIS A 227 -14.79 5.10 -17.35
C HIS A 227 -14.59 6.12 -16.21
N ASN A 228 -13.44 6.79 -16.19
CA ASN A 228 -13.11 7.84 -15.21
C ASN A 228 -13.97 9.12 -15.39
N SER A 229 -15.22 8.99 -15.76
CA SER A 229 -16.11 10.14 -15.96
C SER A 229 -16.96 10.39 -14.71
N VAL A 230 -16.74 11.54 -14.10
CA VAL A 230 -17.60 12.03 -13.01
C VAL A 230 -18.99 12.30 -13.58
N SER A 231 -19.99 11.65 -13.01
CA SER A 231 -21.39 11.77 -13.42
C SER A 231 -22.01 13.12 -13.04
N SER A 232 -23.15 13.46 -13.63
CA SER A 232 -23.91 14.65 -13.24
C SER A 232 -24.37 14.57 -11.78
N SER A 233 -24.75 13.38 -11.30
CA SER A 233 -25.12 13.16 -9.90
C SER A 233 -23.95 13.38 -8.95
N ASP A 234 -22.74 13.00 -9.33
CA ASP A 234 -21.54 13.24 -8.51
C ASP A 234 -21.23 14.74 -8.40
N ARG A 235 -21.40 15.48 -9.49
CA ARG A 235 -21.23 16.97 -9.47
C ARG A 235 -22.25 17.65 -8.57
N ILE A 236 -23.52 17.19 -8.59
CA ILE A 236 -24.57 17.69 -7.70
C ILE A 236 -24.23 17.37 -6.24
N PHE A 237 -23.82 16.15 -5.96
CA PHE A 237 -23.38 15.74 -4.64
C PHE A 237 -22.23 16.64 -4.14
N LEU A 238 -21.19 16.79 -4.94
CA LEU A 238 -20.00 17.58 -4.56
C LEU A 238 -20.34 19.05 -4.32
N ALA A 239 -21.24 19.64 -5.13
CA ALA A 239 -21.69 21.02 -4.93
C ALA A 239 -22.44 21.18 -3.59
N ALA A 240 -23.38 20.28 -3.29
CA ALA A 240 -24.12 20.27 -2.01
C ALA A 240 -23.18 20.01 -0.81
N PHE A 241 -22.22 19.11 -0.97
CA PHE A 241 -21.20 18.84 0.04
C PHE A 241 -20.36 20.09 0.34
N ALA A 242 -19.89 20.81 -0.68
CA ALA A 242 -19.10 22.03 -0.53
C ALA A 242 -19.90 23.19 0.10
N GLU A 243 -21.17 23.31 -0.26
CA GLU A 243 -22.06 24.35 0.29
C GLU A 243 -22.27 24.17 1.81
N ASN A 244 -22.43 22.92 2.24
CA ASN A 244 -22.66 22.58 3.65
C ASN A 244 -21.38 22.62 4.51
N ARG A 245 -20.20 22.71 3.92
CA ARG A 245 -18.96 22.79 4.70
C ARG A 245 -18.79 24.17 5.33
N ILE A 246 -18.47 24.14 6.62
CA ILE A 246 -18.10 25.34 7.38
C ILE A 246 -16.73 25.79 6.89
N THR A 247 -16.60 27.08 6.59
CA THR A 247 -15.28 27.67 6.30
C THR A 247 -14.40 27.52 7.53
N PRO A 248 -13.16 26.99 7.39
CA PRO A 248 -12.21 26.98 8.49
C PRO A 248 -12.11 28.40 9.07
N GLN A 249 -12.33 28.55 10.37
CA GLN A 249 -12.31 29.87 10.99
C GLN A 249 -10.88 30.29 11.28
N ALA A 250 -10.59 31.58 11.06
CA ALA A 250 -9.33 32.21 11.40
C ALA A 250 -9.21 32.53 12.92
N GLU A 251 -9.83 31.73 13.76
CA GLU A 251 -9.95 31.96 15.19
C GLU A 251 -9.62 30.69 15.97
N GLY A 252 -8.60 30.72 16.77
CA GLY A 252 -8.23 29.66 17.67
C GLY A 252 -7.07 30.06 18.56
N LYS A 253 -6.84 29.34 19.63
CA LYS A 253 -5.81 29.63 20.64
C LYS A 253 -4.40 29.78 20.05
N TYR A 254 -4.12 29.08 18.93
CA TYR A 254 -2.80 29.04 18.31
C TYR A 254 -2.73 29.72 16.95
N PHE A 255 -3.78 30.46 16.55
CA PHE A 255 -3.82 31.10 15.24
C PHE A 255 -2.74 32.16 15.10
N GLY A 256 -1.80 31.94 14.18
CA GLY A 256 -0.74 32.87 13.84
C GLY A 256 0.40 33.00 14.83
N VAL A 257 0.53 32.09 15.81
CA VAL A 257 1.63 32.11 16.81
C VAL A 257 3.00 31.93 16.14
N GLU A 258 3.05 31.23 15.00
CA GLU A 258 4.26 30.99 14.20
C GLU A 258 4.30 31.82 12.91
N LYS A 259 3.53 32.90 12.84
CA LYS A 259 3.44 33.73 11.64
C LYS A 259 4.81 34.27 11.21
N GLY A 260 5.13 34.05 9.92
CA GLY A 260 6.35 34.53 9.28
C GLY A 260 7.58 33.68 9.54
N LYS A 261 7.47 32.59 10.30
CA LYS A 261 8.53 31.58 10.42
C LYS A 261 8.65 30.71 9.17
N ASN A 262 9.83 30.16 8.93
CA ASN A 262 10.01 29.13 7.92
C ASN A 262 9.22 27.87 8.30
N VAL A 263 8.90 27.04 7.32
CA VAL A 263 8.29 25.72 7.51
C VAL A 263 9.27 24.68 7.02
N ILE A 264 9.68 23.76 7.89
CA ILE A 264 10.55 22.63 7.56
C ILE A 264 9.77 21.36 7.86
N ILE A 265 9.48 20.57 6.82
CA ILE A 265 8.77 19.31 6.93
C ILE A 265 9.74 18.18 6.63
N ILE A 266 9.91 17.28 7.58
CA ILE A 266 10.72 16.06 7.43
C ILE A 266 9.75 14.89 7.33
N GLN A 267 9.59 14.36 6.15
CA GLN A 267 8.87 13.13 5.88
C GLN A 267 9.87 11.97 6.00
N VAL A 268 9.61 11.09 6.93
CA VAL A 268 10.50 9.96 7.22
C VAL A 268 9.90 8.70 6.62
N GLU A 269 10.58 8.18 5.60
CA GLU A 269 10.23 6.94 4.91
C GLU A 269 10.04 5.79 5.88
N SER A 270 8.93 5.07 5.76
CA SER A 270 8.60 3.82 6.47
C SER A 270 8.72 3.87 8.01
N LEU A 271 8.62 5.04 8.64
CA LEU A 271 8.81 5.20 10.08
C LEU A 271 7.55 4.83 10.87
N GLU A 272 7.59 3.70 11.57
CA GLU A 272 6.49 3.25 12.42
C GLU A 272 6.53 3.90 13.81
N ASN A 273 5.35 4.20 14.35
CA ASN A 273 5.22 4.66 15.75
C ASN A 273 5.66 3.60 16.76
N ALA A 274 5.63 2.34 16.37
CA ALA A 274 6.00 1.19 17.20
C ALA A 274 7.41 1.23 17.79
N ILE A 275 8.35 1.98 17.17
CA ILE A 275 9.75 2.07 17.63
C ILE A 275 10.04 3.33 18.46
N ILE A 276 9.13 4.30 18.51
CA ILE A 276 9.31 5.53 19.28
C ILE A 276 9.20 5.23 20.78
N ASN A 277 10.12 5.78 21.57
CA ASN A 277 10.27 5.52 23.01
C ASN A 277 10.48 4.02 23.36
N LYS A 278 11.00 3.23 22.40
CA LYS A 278 11.31 1.81 22.63
C LYS A 278 12.81 1.56 22.71
N THR A 279 13.12 0.52 23.48
CA THR A 279 14.51 0.05 23.66
C THR A 279 14.63 -1.41 23.21
N ILE A 280 15.81 -1.77 22.74
CA ILE A 280 16.19 -3.14 22.48
C ILE A 280 17.56 -3.38 23.11
N ASN A 281 17.74 -4.44 23.89
CA ASN A 281 18.95 -4.70 24.69
C ASN A 281 19.37 -3.52 25.61
N GLY A 282 18.40 -2.72 26.08
CA GLY A 282 18.67 -1.55 26.90
C GLY A 282 19.16 -0.31 26.12
N GLN A 283 19.24 -0.37 24.80
CA GLN A 283 19.57 0.74 23.92
C GLN A 283 18.30 1.29 23.27
N GLU A 284 18.12 2.61 23.27
CA GLU A 284 17.00 3.24 22.54
C GLU A 284 17.15 3.04 21.03
N ILE A 285 16.05 2.66 20.37
CA ILE A 285 16.05 2.44 18.91
C ILE A 285 16.16 3.80 18.21
N THR A 286 15.44 4.82 18.70
CA THR A 286 15.34 6.15 18.10
C THR A 286 15.61 7.24 19.15
N PRO A 287 16.85 7.35 19.70
CA PRO A 287 17.14 8.26 20.81
C PRO A 287 16.90 9.74 20.47
N ASN A 288 17.14 10.17 19.24
CA ASN A 288 16.93 11.55 18.83
C ASN A 288 15.44 11.88 18.65
N LEU A 289 14.68 11.04 17.98
CA LEU A 289 13.23 11.20 17.85
C LEU A 289 12.55 11.12 19.22
N ASN A 290 13.01 10.25 20.12
CA ASN A 290 12.53 10.17 21.50
C ASN A 290 12.77 11.48 22.27
N ARG A 291 13.94 12.11 22.06
CA ARG A 291 14.26 13.43 22.61
C ARG A 291 13.37 14.52 22.02
N LEU A 292 13.21 14.54 20.69
CA LEU A 292 12.41 15.54 19.98
C LEU A 292 10.92 15.41 20.33
N ALA A 293 10.39 14.20 20.51
CA ALA A 293 9.04 13.95 20.98
C ALA A 293 8.78 14.56 22.39
N LYS A 294 9.82 14.62 23.25
CA LYS A 294 9.74 15.28 24.57
C LYS A 294 9.93 16.80 24.49
N GLU A 295 10.71 17.27 23.52
CA GLU A 295 10.98 18.72 23.30
C GLU A 295 9.80 19.43 22.62
N GLY A 296 9.00 18.72 21.79
CA GLY A 296 7.88 19.21 21.01
C GLY A 296 6.53 18.67 21.43
N LEU A 297 5.55 18.82 20.55
CA LEU A 297 4.24 18.19 20.65
C LEU A 297 4.25 16.90 19.81
N TYR A 298 4.07 15.79 20.47
CA TYR A 298 4.10 14.46 19.86
C TYR A 298 2.70 13.86 19.82
N PHE A 299 2.27 13.47 18.61
CA PHE A 299 1.03 12.75 18.37
C PHE A 299 1.34 11.28 18.19
N ASP A 300 0.94 10.46 19.17
CA ASP A 300 1.19 9.02 19.17
C ASP A 300 0.02 8.19 18.62
N ASN A 301 -1.13 8.82 18.43
CA ASN A 301 -2.33 8.24 17.82
C ASN A 301 -2.56 8.81 16.40
N TYR A 302 -1.49 8.82 15.60
CA TYR A 302 -1.47 9.41 14.26
C TYR A 302 -1.32 8.32 13.20
N TYR A 303 -2.12 8.39 12.15
CA TYR A 303 -2.30 7.32 11.17
C TYR A 303 -1.97 7.76 9.75
N THR A 304 -1.38 6.82 9.01
CA THR A 304 -1.11 7.00 7.58
C THR A 304 -2.39 7.00 6.75
N GLN A 305 -2.40 7.79 5.67
CA GLN A 305 -3.46 7.83 4.66
C GLN A 305 -2.84 7.59 3.29
N ILE A 306 -2.77 6.34 2.89
CA ILE A 306 -2.11 5.91 1.66
C ILE A 306 -3.01 5.00 0.82
N GLY A 307 -2.75 4.99 -0.47
CA GLY A 307 -3.28 4.07 -1.47
C GLY A 307 -2.13 3.37 -2.22
N PRO A 308 -2.30 3.03 -3.51
CA PRO A 308 -1.28 2.33 -4.28
C PRO A 308 0.05 3.07 -4.42
N GLY A 309 0.06 4.38 -4.17
CA GLY A 309 1.23 5.23 -4.29
C GLY A 309 2.10 5.29 -3.04
N ASN A 310 1.74 4.61 -1.94
CA ASN A 310 2.49 4.61 -0.68
C ASN A 310 3.03 6.01 -0.31
N THR A 311 4.36 6.23 -0.39
CA THR A 311 5.04 7.50 -0.14
C THR A 311 4.40 8.68 -0.89
N ALA A 312 4.12 8.53 -2.19
CA ALA A 312 3.50 9.59 -3.01
C ALA A 312 2.08 9.92 -2.57
N ASP A 313 1.31 8.94 -2.09
CA ASP A 313 -0.03 9.16 -1.55
C ASP A 313 0.00 9.81 -0.16
N ALA A 314 0.99 9.47 0.66
CA ALA A 314 1.24 10.15 1.93
C ALA A 314 1.61 11.63 1.71
N GLU A 315 2.48 11.91 0.73
CA GLU A 315 2.79 13.27 0.30
C GLU A 315 1.51 14.02 -0.16
N PHE A 316 0.69 13.37 -1.00
CA PHE A 316 -0.56 13.93 -1.49
C PHE A 316 -1.52 14.26 -0.34
N SER A 317 -1.77 13.28 0.53
CA SER A 317 -2.69 13.43 1.67
C SER A 317 -2.28 14.56 2.60
N THR A 318 -0.97 14.69 2.84
CA THR A 318 -0.40 15.73 3.68
C THR A 318 -0.49 17.12 3.04
N MET A 319 -0.19 17.21 1.73
CA MET A 319 -0.11 18.50 1.05
C MET A 319 -1.46 19.03 0.59
N ASP A 320 -2.41 18.18 0.24
CA ASP A 320 -3.74 18.58 -0.24
C ASP A 320 -4.86 18.41 0.78
N SER A 321 -4.59 17.72 1.91
CA SER A 321 -5.58 17.38 2.94
C SER A 321 -6.82 16.69 2.34
N LEU A 322 -6.57 15.76 1.41
CA LEU A 322 -7.55 14.90 0.73
C LEU A 322 -7.14 13.44 0.89
N TYR A 323 -8.13 12.55 0.90
CA TYR A 323 -7.85 11.11 0.84
C TYR A 323 -7.30 10.75 -0.54
N PRO A 324 -6.25 9.93 -0.63
CA PRO A 324 -5.76 9.42 -1.91
C PRO A 324 -6.77 8.45 -2.53
N LEU A 325 -6.53 8.05 -3.77
CA LEU A 325 -7.39 7.09 -4.45
C LEU A 325 -6.98 5.66 -4.12
N ALA A 326 -7.97 4.78 -3.97
CA ALA A 326 -7.72 3.36 -3.73
C ALA A 326 -7.30 2.58 -4.99
N ASP A 327 -7.65 3.09 -6.16
CA ASP A 327 -7.53 2.41 -7.45
C ASP A 327 -6.52 3.06 -8.41
N ASN A 328 -5.92 4.18 -8.03
CA ASN A 328 -4.99 4.94 -8.87
C ASN A 328 -3.97 5.70 -8.01
N VAL A 329 -2.78 5.93 -8.55
CA VAL A 329 -1.78 6.79 -7.90
C VAL A 329 -2.01 8.24 -8.36
N VAL A 330 -2.39 9.11 -7.43
CA VAL A 330 -2.75 10.51 -7.74
C VAL A 330 -1.60 11.23 -8.44
N PHE A 331 -0.38 11.06 -7.98
CA PHE A 331 0.81 11.69 -8.55
C PHE A 331 1.05 11.35 -10.01
N VAL A 332 0.58 10.20 -10.46
CA VAL A 332 0.80 9.74 -11.85
C VAL A 332 -0.43 9.96 -12.71
N ASP A 333 -1.60 9.50 -12.24
CA ASP A 333 -2.80 9.50 -13.05
C ASP A 333 -3.47 10.88 -13.12
N TYR A 334 -3.24 11.72 -12.12
CA TYR A 334 -3.89 13.02 -11.97
C TYR A 334 -2.88 14.18 -11.81
N ALA A 335 -1.63 13.98 -12.24
CA ALA A 335 -0.57 14.98 -12.14
C ALA A 335 -0.87 16.34 -12.82
N LYS A 336 -1.83 16.35 -13.75
CA LYS A 336 -2.23 17.57 -14.48
C LYS A 336 -3.43 18.27 -13.87
N ASN A 337 -3.97 17.77 -12.77
CA ASN A 337 -5.06 18.42 -12.06
C ASN A 337 -4.61 19.75 -11.45
N THR A 338 -5.58 20.60 -11.16
CA THR A 338 -5.35 21.82 -10.39
C THR A 338 -5.54 21.51 -8.91
N TYR A 339 -4.53 21.80 -8.11
CA TYR A 339 -4.51 21.55 -6.67
C TYR A 339 -4.54 22.87 -5.87
N LYS A 340 -4.94 22.80 -4.61
CA LYS A 340 -4.88 23.89 -3.62
C LYS A 340 -4.02 23.45 -2.44
N ALA A 341 -2.89 22.87 -2.76
CA ALA A 341 -1.98 22.25 -1.82
C ALA A 341 -1.30 23.27 -0.88
N LEU A 342 -0.79 22.79 0.25
CA LEU A 342 -0.09 23.60 1.24
C LEU A 342 1.09 24.39 0.64
N PRO A 343 1.95 23.84 -0.24
CA PRO A 343 3.01 24.62 -0.87
C PRO A 343 2.46 25.80 -1.69
N GLN A 344 1.34 25.60 -2.42
CA GLN A 344 0.70 26.68 -3.18
C GLN A 344 0.13 27.75 -2.25
N LEU A 345 -0.56 27.34 -1.16
CA LEU A 345 -1.08 28.28 -0.16
C LEU A 345 0.05 29.14 0.43
N LEU A 346 1.17 28.52 0.77
CA LEU A 346 2.32 29.24 1.34
C LEU A 346 3.00 30.13 0.30
N ALA A 347 3.13 29.69 -0.95
CA ALA A 347 3.66 30.50 -2.05
C ALA A 347 2.81 31.75 -2.29
N ASP A 348 1.48 31.61 -2.26
CA ASP A 348 0.52 32.72 -2.37
C ASP A 348 0.64 33.71 -1.18
N ASN A 349 1.17 33.24 -0.04
CA ASN A 349 1.46 34.07 1.15
C ASN A 349 2.94 34.51 1.26
N GLY A 350 3.69 34.45 0.16
CA GLY A 350 5.03 35.04 0.04
C GLY A 350 6.19 34.08 0.43
N TYR A 351 5.93 32.82 0.75
CA TYR A 351 6.94 31.84 1.03
C TYR A 351 7.66 31.38 -0.26
N LYS A 352 8.93 31.04 -0.15
CA LYS A 352 9.63 30.23 -1.14
C LYS A 352 9.44 28.76 -0.82
N THR A 353 9.00 27.97 -1.80
CA THR A 353 8.64 26.57 -1.58
C THR A 353 9.58 25.65 -2.34
N CYS A 354 10.14 24.66 -1.67
CA CYS A 354 10.97 23.64 -2.29
C CYS A 354 10.71 22.25 -1.70
N SER A 355 11.01 21.25 -2.52
CA SER A 355 11.08 19.83 -2.15
C SER A 355 12.51 19.36 -2.32
N MET A 356 12.96 18.50 -1.42
CA MET A 356 14.32 17.92 -1.36
C MET A 356 14.20 16.42 -1.13
N HIS A 357 14.83 15.61 -2.01
CA HIS A 357 14.77 14.16 -1.92
C HIS A 357 16.00 13.51 -2.55
N GLY A 358 16.51 12.47 -1.90
CA GLY A 358 17.71 11.76 -2.34
C GLY A 358 17.54 10.84 -3.57
N ASP A 359 16.38 10.88 -4.24
CA ASP A 359 16.09 10.06 -5.42
C ASP A 359 15.84 10.91 -6.67
N ALA A 360 15.71 10.25 -7.83
CA ALA A 360 15.42 10.91 -9.10
C ALA A 360 14.05 11.62 -9.04
N PRO A 361 13.96 12.90 -9.45
CA PRO A 361 12.68 13.63 -9.44
C PRO A 361 11.61 13.03 -10.35
N THR A 362 11.96 12.11 -11.24
CA THR A 362 11.02 11.37 -12.08
C THR A 362 10.32 10.24 -11.32
N PHE A 363 10.92 9.74 -10.24
CA PHE A 363 10.30 8.69 -9.41
C PHE A 363 9.00 9.21 -8.80
N TRP A 364 7.95 8.39 -8.79
CA TRP A 364 6.58 8.79 -8.47
C TRP A 364 6.09 10.00 -9.27
N ASN A 365 6.66 10.28 -10.47
CA ASN A 365 6.25 11.39 -11.33
C ASN A 365 6.31 12.78 -10.67
N ARG A 366 7.14 12.94 -9.63
CA ARG A 366 7.26 14.18 -8.83
C ARG A 366 7.59 15.39 -9.69
N SER A 367 8.45 15.23 -10.71
CA SER A 367 8.81 16.31 -11.63
C SER A 367 7.63 16.94 -12.36
N ASN A 368 6.53 16.23 -12.55
CA ASN A 368 5.33 16.72 -13.21
C ASN A 368 4.28 17.26 -12.23
N ILE A 369 4.12 16.63 -11.07
CA ILE A 369 3.07 17.03 -10.12
C ILE A 369 3.52 18.14 -9.16
N TYR A 370 4.76 18.18 -8.71
CA TYR A 370 5.23 19.15 -7.74
C TYR A 370 5.00 20.61 -8.15
N PRO A 371 5.22 21.01 -9.43
CA PRO A 371 4.82 22.34 -9.87
C PRO A 371 3.33 22.62 -9.72
N GLN A 372 2.47 21.60 -9.87
CA GLN A 372 1.02 21.73 -9.70
C GLN A 372 0.61 21.84 -8.21
N LEU A 373 1.39 21.26 -7.31
CA LEU A 373 1.22 21.42 -5.86
C LEU A 373 1.77 22.76 -5.34
N GLY A 374 2.50 23.51 -6.16
CA GLY A 374 3.05 24.82 -5.81
C GLY A 374 4.50 24.82 -5.32
N TYR A 375 5.25 23.72 -5.49
CA TYR A 375 6.69 23.74 -5.28
C TYR A 375 7.39 24.52 -6.40
N GLN A 376 8.16 25.53 -6.01
CA GLN A 376 8.89 26.40 -6.95
C GLN A 376 10.25 25.83 -7.35
N LYS A 377 10.81 24.94 -6.53
CA LYS A 377 12.10 24.27 -6.78
C LYS A 377 12.04 22.86 -6.24
N THR A 378 12.63 21.93 -6.99
CA THR A 378 12.85 20.55 -6.56
C THR A 378 14.34 20.26 -6.61
N TYR A 379 14.88 19.72 -5.53
CA TYR A 379 16.23 19.17 -5.45
C TYR A 379 16.11 17.65 -5.43
N GLY A 380 16.80 16.99 -6.34
CA GLY A 380 16.82 15.53 -6.48
C GLY A 380 18.23 14.97 -6.42
N LEU A 381 18.38 13.67 -6.61
CA LEU A 381 19.67 12.96 -6.50
C LEU A 381 20.82 13.67 -7.23
N SER A 382 20.59 14.29 -8.38
CA SER A 382 21.62 15.00 -9.14
C SER A 382 22.17 16.28 -8.46
N ASP A 383 21.49 16.78 -7.43
CA ASP A 383 21.91 17.94 -6.65
C ASP A 383 22.80 17.54 -5.45
N TYR A 384 23.01 16.24 -5.23
CA TYR A 384 23.77 15.68 -4.11
C TYR A 384 24.95 14.80 -4.59
N VAL A 385 25.91 14.62 -3.70
CA VAL A 385 27.07 13.76 -3.93
C VAL A 385 27.07 12.66 -2.86
N PRO A 386 26.73 11.41 -3.18
CA PRO A 386 26.82 10.31 -2.23
C PRO A 386 28.28 10.08 -1.81
N THR A 387 28.58 10.15 -0.53
CA THR A 387 29.91 9.86 0.02
C THR A 387 29.94 8.52 0.74
N ASP A 388 28.81 8.12 1.34
CA ASP A 388 28.61 6.85 2.02
C ASP A 388 27.31 6.22 1.49
N PRO A 389 27.34 5.53 0.34
CA PRO A 389 26.13 5.01 -0.29
C PRO A 389 25.41 4.03 0.63
N VAL A 390 24.11 4.28 0.86
CA VAL A 390 23.20 3.43 1.63
C VAL A 390 22.18 2.80 0.69
N GLY A 391 21.92 1.51 0.85
CA GLY A 391 20.99 0.81 -0.03
C GLY A 391 21.67 -0.14 -1.00
N GLN A 392 21.18 -0.24 -2.23
CA GLN A 392 21.54 -1.31 -3.17
C GLN A 392 22.41 -0.87 -4.33
N GLY A 393 22.62 0.43 -4.47
CA GLY A 393 23.37 1.02 -5.57
C GLY A 393 24.48 1.95 -5.11
N PRO A 394 25.54 2.12 -5.93
CA PRO A 394 26.61 3.05 -5.61
C PRO A 394 26.19 4.53 -5.66
N SER A 395 24.96 4.80 -6.08
CA SER A 395 24.39 6.15 -6.18
C SER A 395 23.29 6.40 -5.15
N ASP A 396 23.00 5.45 -4.25
CA ASP A 396 21.95 5.62 -3.26
C ASP A 396 22.44 6.55 -2.16
N LEU A 397 21.80 7.71 -2.01
CA LEU A 397 22.16 8.74 -1.06
C LEU A 397 21.69 8.36 0.34
N GLY A 398 22.60 8.24 1.30
CA GLY A 398 22.26 8.04 2.71
C GLY A 398 21.68 9.29 3.36
N ASP A 399 20.85 9.12 4.42
CA ASP A 399 20.18 10.25 5.09
C ASP A 399 21.20 11.20 5.75
N GLU A 400 22.35 10.73 6.23
CA GLU A 400 23.41 11.60 6.74
C GLU A 400 23.96 12.53 5.65
N ASP A 401 24.29 11.97 4.48
CA ASP A 401 24.73 12.74 3.30
C ASP A 401 23.61 13.70 2.83
N PHE A 402 22.38 13.22 2.78
CA PHE A 402 21.23 14.01 2.35
C PHE A 402 21.03 15.25 3.23
N PHE A 403 20.96 15.08 4.53
CA PHE A 403 20.75 16.19 5.46
C PHE A 403 21.97 17.13 5.56
N SER A 404 23.19 16.58 5.58
CA SER A 404 24.40 17.39 5.66
C SER A 404 24.57 18.31 4.44
N GLN A 405 24.14 17.86 3.26
CA GLN A 405 24.19 18.65 2.02
C GLN A 405 22.94 19.53 1.81
N SER A 406 21.79 19.15 2.37
CA SER A 406 20.56 19.97 2.32
C SER A 406 20.69 21.23 3.19
N LEU A 407 21.33 21.13 4.34
CA LEU A 407 21.44 22.24 5.30
C LEU A 407 22.11 23.49 4.68
N PRO A 408 23.27 23.41 4.02
CA PRO A 408 23.88 24.58 3.35
C PRO A 408 23.00 25.17 2.23
N LEU A 409 22.21 24.33 1.52
CA LEU A 409 21.27 24.84 0.53
C LEU A 409 20.20 25.71 1.17
N MET A 410 19.64 25.24 2.31
CA MET A 410 18.57 25.93 3.04
C MET A 410 19.04 27.26 3.66
N GLU A 411 20.30 27.36 4.08
CA GLU A 411 20.89 28.61 4.60
C GLU A 411 20.79 29.75 3.60
N ASN A 412 20.84 29.44 2.31
CA ASN A 412 20.78 30.40 1.23
C ASN A 412 19.35 30.72 0.76
N PHE A 413 18.32 30.10 1.33
CA PHE A 413 16.95 30.36 0.92
C PHE A 413 16.46 31.73 1.43
N LYS A 414 15.72 32.43 0.56
CA LYS A 414 15.02 33.64 0.97
C LYS A 414 13.90 33.29 1.95
N GLN A 415 13.94 33.83 3.16
CA GLN A 415 12.93 33.68 4.19
C GLN A 415 11.73 34.59 3.98
N PRO A 416 10.49 34.20 4.38
CA PRO A 416 10.19 32.84 4.83
C PRO A 416 10.19 31.82 3.69
N PHE A 417 10.53 30.58 4.01
CA PHE A 417 10.49 29.46 3.06
C PHE A 417 9.76 28.25 3.64
N MET A 418 9.27 27.38 2.76
CA MET A 418 8.85 26.02 3.06
C MET A 418 9.81 25.07 2.37
N ALA A 419 10.37 24.14 3.13
CA ALA A 419 11.18 23.02 2.62
C ALA A 419 10.60 21.71 3.09
N THR A 420 10.29 20.82 2.16
CA THR A 420 9.90 19.43 2.45
C THR A 420 11.09 18.53 2.14
N LEU A 421 11.58 17.80 3.15
CA LEU A 421 12.70 16.89 3.06
C LEU A 421 12.18 15.45 3.21
N ILE A 422 12.49 14.58 2.27
CA ILE A 422 12.02 13.18 2.24
C ILE A 422 13.23 12.27 2.37
N THR A 423 13.28 11.44 3.42
CA THR A 423 14.37 10.49 3.68
C THR A 423 14.29 9.27 2.79
N MET A 424 15.36 8.49 2.74
CA MET A 424 15.46 7.29 1.90
C MET A 424 16.01 6.05 2.62
N SER A 425 16.85 6.22 3.65
CA SER A 425 17.62 5.10 4.21
C SER A 425 16.77 4.04 4.90
N LEU A 426 15.56 4.41 5.33
CA LEU A 426 14.59 3.48 5.93
C LEU A 426 13.66 2.84 4.89
N HIS A 427 14.00 2.92 3.60
CA HIS A 427 13.26 2.27 2.53
C HIS A 427 13.56 0.77 2.45
N THR A 428 12.53 -0.05 2.17
CA THR A 428 12.70 -1.48 1.95
C THR A 428 13.71 -1.75 0.81
N PRO A 429 14.60 -2.73 0.94
CA PRO A 429 14.73 -3.80 1.92
C PRO A 429 15.61 -3.47 3.15
N PHE A 430 15.76 -2.20 3.53
CA PHE A 430 16.40 -1.73 4.77
C PHE A 430 17.89 -2.06 4.88
N ILE A 431 18.59 -2.11 3.76
CA ILE A 431 19.99 -2.52 3.71
C ILE A 431 20.91 -1.37 4.08
N LEU A 432 21.68 -1.57 5.15
CA LEU A 432 22.72 -0.67 5.59
C LEU A 432 24.10 -1.34 5.52
N PRO A 433 25.14 -0.61 5.08
CA PRO A 433 26.53 -1.06 5.24
C PRO A 433 26.84 -1.40 6.69
N LYS A 434 27.66 -2.42 6.92
CA LYS A 434 27.96 -2.91 8.28
C LYS A 434 28.57 -1.85 9.20
N ASN A 435 29.35 -0.92 8.67
CA ASN A 435 29.95 0.19 9.42
C ASN A 435 28.91 1.21 9.92
N LEU A 436 27.72 1.24 9.32
CA LEU A 436 26.61 2.12 9.73
C LEU A 436 25.58 1.42 10.65
N GLN A 437 25.72 0.11 10.85
CA GLN A 437 24.88 -0.68 11.75
C GLN A 437 25.39 -0.55 13.19
N THR A 438 24.87 0.39 13.94
CA THR A 438 25.37 0.75 15.28
C THR A 438 24.47 0.34 16.43
N LEU A 439 23.21 -0.07 16.15
CA LEU A 439 22.30 -0.57 17.16
C LEU A 439 22.69 -2.01 17.55
N ASP A 440 22.96 -2.25 18.84
CA ASP A 440 23.31 -3.59 19.34
C ASP A 440 22.07 -4.45 19.56
N ILE A 441 21.77 -5.30 18.59
CA ILE A 441 20.68 -6.28 18.64
C ILE A 441 21.16 -7.72 18.42
N SER A 442 22.47 -7.95 18.59
CA SER A 442 23.11 -9.25 18.32
C SER A 442 22.58 -10.41 19.16
N SER A 443 22.02 -10.11 20.35
CA SER A 443 21.44 -11.12 21.26
C SER A 443 19.96 -11.42 20.99
N GLN A 444 19.29 -10.72 20.07
CA GLN A 444 17.86 -10.91 19.78
C GLN A 444 17.66 -12.07 18.81
N THR A 445 16.98 -13.11 19.27
CA THR A 445 16.76 -14.34 18.48
C THR A 445 15.37 -14.40 17.83
N ASN A 446 14.43 -13.53 18.23
CA ASN A 446 13.04 -13.59 17.80
C ASN A 446 12.71 -12.67 16.61
N LEU A 447 13.64 -11.81 16.20
CA LEU A 447 13.48 -10.94 15.04
C LEU A 447 13.80 -11.69 13.75
N THR A 448 12.99 -11.46 12.73
CA THR A 448 13.37 -11.84 11.35
C THR A 448 14.55 -11.00 10.87
N GLN A 449 15.26 -11.47 9.84
CA GLN A 449 16.37 -10.72 9.25
C GLN A 449 15.91 -9.32 8.79
N THR A 450 14.74 -9.22 8.17
CA THR A 450 14.19 -7.94 7.68
C THR A 450 13.81 -7.00 8.83
N GLN A 451 13.25 -7.51 9.92
CA GLN A 451 12.97 -6.71 11.13
C GLN A 451 14.24 -6.19 11.77
N TRP A 452 15.29 -7.01 11.80
CA TRP A 452 16.60 -6.60 12.26
C TRP A 452 17.19 -5.48 11.38
N GLU A 453 17.15 -5.63 10.06
CA GLU A 453 17.61 -4.64 9.09
C GLU A 453 16.83 -3.34 9.21
N TYR A 454 15.50 -3.41 9.37
CA TYR A 454 14.64 -2.26 9.61
C TYR A 454 15.08 -1.45 10.85
N MET A 455 15.33 -2.12 11.97
CA MET A 455 15.72 -1.42 13.21
C MET A 455 17.09 -0.74 13.09
N GLN A 456 18.03 -1.35 12.37
CA GLN A 456 19.34 -0.73 12.08
C GLN A 456 19.17 0.52 11.21
N ALA A 457 18.36 0.42 10.14
CA ALA A 457 18.08 1.55 9.26
C ALA A 457 17.35 2.69 9.99
N ALA A 458 16.38 2.35 10.86
CA ALA A 458 15.67 3.34 11.66
C ALA A 458 16.60 4.07 12.65
N HIS A 459 17.53 3.36 13.27
CA HIS A 459 18.53 3.96 14.17
C HIS A 459 19.49 4.91 13.43
N TYR A 460 19.89 4.53 12.22
CA TYR A 460 20.71 5.38 11.34
C TYR A 460 19.96 6.65 10.90
N THR A 461 18.73 6.52 10.43
CA THR A 461 17.88 7.66 10.04
C THR A 461 17.60 8.59 11.22
N ASP A 462 17.35 8.03 12.42
CA ASP A 462 17.20 8.79 13.66
C ASP A 462 18.44 9.65 13.98
N LYS A 463 19.63 9.06 13.84
CA LYS A 463 20.90 9.77 14.01
C LYS A 463 21.01 10.93 13.02
N ALA A 464 20.75 10.68 11.74
CA ALA A 464 20.81 11.69 10.68
C ALA A 464 19.85 12.85 10.94
N ILE A 465 18.62 12.57 11.38
CA ILE A 465 17.64 13.59 11.79
C ILE A 465 18.16 14.39 12.98
N GLY A 466 18.72 13.72 14.00
CA GLY A 466 19.29 14.38 15.17
C GLY A 466 20.40 15.38 14.80
N GLU A 467 21.33 14.97 13.97
CA GLU A 467 22.45 15.80 13.47
C GLU A 467 21.94 16.98 12.63
N PHE A 468 20.91 16.77 11.81
CA PHE A 468 20.27 17.84 11.03
C PHE A 468 19.63 18.88 11.94
N ILE A 469 18.86 18.49 12.95
CA ILE A 469 18.24 19.41 13.91
C ILE A 469 19.31 20.19 14.69
N ASP A 470 20.40 19.54 15.10
CA ASP A 470 21.50 20.23 15.77
C ASP A 470 22.22 21.21 14.82
N GLY A 471 22.33 20.86 13.53
CA GLY A 471 22.77 21.78 12.48
C GLY A 471 21.89 23.02 12.33
N LEU A 472 20.56 22.85 12.30
CA LEU A 472 19.59 23.95 12.30
C LEU A 472 19.73 24.87 13.52
N LYS A 473 19.97 24.28 14.71
CA LYS A 473 20.25 25.06 15.95
C LYS A 473 21.53 25.87 15.81
N LYS A 474 22.60 25.26 15.34
CA LYS A 474 23.90 25.91 15.15
C LYS A 474 23.85 27.09 14.18
N ASN A 475 23.04 26.98 13.11
CA ASN A 475 22.93 28.00 12.05
C ASN A 475 21.83 29.04 12.36
N GLY A 476 21.13 28.92 13.48
CA GLY A 476 20.05 29.81 13.90
C GLY A 476 18.79 29.74 13.03
N LEU A 477 18.63 28.66 12.25
CA LEU A 477 17.38 28.38 11.52
C LEU A 477 16.33 27.72 12.41
N TYR A 478 16.75 26.98 13.44
CA TYR A 478 15.82 26.28 14.35
C TYR A 478 14.80 27.22 14.98
N ASP A 479 15.25 28.31 15.62
CA ASP A 479 14.37 29.27 16.30
C ASP A 479 13.49 30.11 15.34
N LYS A 480 13.83 30.10 14.05
CA LYS A 480 13.10 30.80 13.00
C LYS A 480 12.16 29.90 12.21
N SER A 481 12.00 28.65 12.61
CA SER A 481 11.26 27.66 11.85
C SER A 481 10.22 26.95 12.70
N LEU A 482 9.08 26.65 12.10
CA LEU A 482 8.14 25.62 12.48
C LEU A 482 8.62 24.33 11.83
N ILE A 483 8.92 23.29 12.62
CA ILE A 483 9.48 22.05 12.13
C ILE A 483 8.49 20.91 12.41
N LEU A 484 8.18 20.12 11.39
CA LEU A 484 7.36 18.91 11.51
C LEU A 484 8.19 17.69 11.10
N ILE A 485 8.08 16.60 11.87
CA ILE A 485 8.69 15.32 11.58
C ILE A 485 7.58 14.28 11.65
N TRP A 486 7.38 13.51 10.60
CA TRP A 486 6.30 12.53 10.52
C TRP A 486 6.67 11.33 9.66
N GLY A 487 6.11 10.16 9.99
CA GLY A 487 6.23 8.94 9.19
C GLY A 487 5.20 8.93 8.07
N ASP A 488 5.59 8.49 6.88
CA ASP A 488 4.68 8.42 5.73
C ASP A 488 3.83 7.16 5.72
N HIS A 489 4.41 6.01 6.04
CA HIS A 489 3.71 4.74 6.19
C HIS A 489 4.53 3.76 7.04
N GLY A 490 3.95 2.62 7.36
CA GLY A 490 4.65 1.55 8.07
C GLY A 490 5.60 0.75 7.17
N SER A 491 6.49 -0.01 7.80
CA SER A 491 7.47 -0.87 7.12
C SER A 491 6.88 -2.13 6.50
N PHE A 492 5.63 -2.46 6.83
CA PHE A 492 4.95 -3.72 6.51
C PHE A 492 5.64 -4.98 7.10
N GLN A 493 6.50 -4.82 8.12
CA GLN A 493 7.27 -5.91 8.72
C GLN A 493 6.71 -6.39 10.07
N ASN A 494 5.50 -5.96 10.46
CA ASN A 494 4.87 -6.31 11.73
C ASN A 494 5.77 -5.99 12.94
N ILE A 495 6.40 -4.82 12.93
CA ILE A 495 7.35 -4.38 13.96
C ILE A 495 6.68 -4.30 15.32
N TYR A 496 5.44 -3.80 15.39
CA TYR A 496 4.66 -3.74 16.61
C TYR A 496 4.57 -5.12 17.27
N SER A 497 4.18 -6.15 16.53
CA SER A 497 4.07 -7.54 17.04
C SER A 497 5.43 -8.11 17.43
N ALA A 498 6.50 -7.78 16.70
CA ALA A 498 7.85 -8.22 17.02
C ALA A 498 8.34 -7.65 18.37
N LEU A 499 8.20 -6.34 18.58
CA LEU A 499 8.57 -5.67 19.81
C LEU A 499 7.67 -6.06 21.00
N SER A 500 6.38 -6.26 20.75
CA SER A 500 5.45 -6.69 21.81
C SER A 500 5.81 -8.07 22.35
N ARG A 501 6.24 -9.01 21.51
CA ARG A 501 6.71 -10.34 21.95
C ARG A 501 7.97 -10.26 22.82
N GLU A 502 8.85 -9.30 22.55
CA GLU A 502 10.05 -9.07 23.35
C GLU A 502 9.71 -8.41 24.71
N ASN A 503 8.75 -7.46 24.71
CA ASN A 503 8.37 -6.69 25.89
C ASN A 503 7.32 -7.38 26.78
N LEU A 504 6.58 -8.40 26.29
CA LEU A 504 5.59 -9.17 27.06
C LEU A 504 6.17 -9.82 28.34
N LYS A 505 7.48 -9.86 28.47
CA LYS A 505 8.15 -10.26 29.72
C LYS A 505 8.26 -9.13 30.75
N SER A 506 8.04 -7.88 30.40
CA SER A 506 8.33 -6.73 31.26
C SER A 506 7.22 -5.70 31.43
N ASP A 507 6.14 -5.68 30.59
CA ASP A 507 5.14 -4.62 30.65
C ASP A 507 3.71 -5.13 30.83
N ALA A 508 3.21 -4.96 32.07
CA ALA A 508 1.85 -5.33 32.46
C ALA A 508 0.77 -4.50 31.71
N GLN A 509 1.08 -3.29 31.23
CA GLN A 509 0.12 -2.44 30.51
C GLN A 509 -0.14 -2.94 29.09
N THR A 510 0.91 -3.36 28.39
CA THR A 510 0.77 -3.95 27.04
C THR A 510 0.05 -5.30 27.12
N ALA A 511 0.35 -6.13 28.14
CA ALA A 511 -0.38 -7.38 28.39
C ALA A 511 -1.87 -7.13 28.74
N GLN A 512 -2.16 -6.02 29.42
CA GLN A 512 -3.53 -5.61 29.75
C GLN A 512 -4.25 -5.07 28.51
N LEU A 513 -3.57 -4.34 27.61
CA LEU A 513 -4.12 -3.90 26.34
C LEU A 513 -4.51 -5.11 25.46
N TYR A 514 -3.63 -6.12 25.35
CA TYR A 514 -3.95 -7.38 24.65
C TYR A 514 -5.09 -8.16 25.33
N LYS A 515 -5.20 -8.10 26.66
CA LYS A 515 -6.27 -8.75 27.40
C LYS A 515 -7.61 -8.02 27.30
N ASN A 516 -7.58 -6.70 27.19
CA ASN A 516 -8.75 -5.85 27.01
C ASN A 516 -9.27 -5.85 25.55
N LEU A 517 -8.39 -6.16 24.59
CA LEU A 517 -8.75 -6.36 23.19
C LEU A 517 -9.35 -7.76 22.93
N ASN A 518 -9.42 -8.61 23.94
CA ASN A 518 -10.21 -9.84 23.95
C ASN A 518 -11.70 -9.49 24.03
N VAL A 519 -12.21 -8.90 22.98
CA VAL A 519 -13.64 -8.66 22.79
C VAL A 519 -14.34 -10.01 22.73
N GLY A 520 -15.24 -10.21 23.67
CA GLY A 520 -15.97 -11.43 23.81
C GLY A 520 -16.63 -11.93 22.53
N THR A 521 -16.46 -13.22 22.28
CA THR A 521 -17.29 -14.06 21.42
C THR A 521 -17.52 -13.58 19.99
N ILE A 522 -16.45 -13.35 19.23
CA ILE A 522 -16.44 -13.67 17.81
C ILE A 522 -15.71 -15.00 17.72
N SER A 523 -16.41 -16.02 17.21
CA SER A 523 -15.90 -17.37 17.14
C SER A 523 -14.59 -17.41 16.40
N GLU A 524 -13.56 -17.80 17.13
CA GLU A 524 -12.36 -18.50 16.72
C GLU A 524 -11.83 -18.21 15.31
N GLY A 525 -10.72 -17.54 15.24
CA GLY A 525 -9.83 -17.60 14.10
C GLY A 525 -9.05 -16.30 13.97
N ASP A 526 -7.86 -16.44 13.64
CA ASP A 526 -6.77 -15.58 13.22
C ASP A 526 -7.07 -14.11 12.81
N TRP A 527 -8.35 -13.75 12.72
CA TRP A 527 -8.86 -12.50 12.18
C TRP A 527 -8.67 -11.29 13.10
N ASN A 528 -8.85 -11.46 14.40
CA ASN A 528 -8.72 -10.36 15.38
C ASN A 528 -7.26 -9.86 15.51
N GLU A 529 -6.29 -10.76 15.36
CA GLU A 529 -4.86 -10.37 15.38
C GLU A 529 -4.46 -9.65 14.09
N GLU A 530 -5.03 -10.00 12.95
CA GLU A 530 -4.67 -9.43 11.65
C GLU A 530 -5.20 -8.00 11.48
N VAL A 531 -6.46 -7.73 11.82
CA VAL A 531 -7.05 -6.38 11.72
C VAL A 531 -6.42 -5.41 12.72
N LEU A 532 -6.14 -5.87 13.94
CA LEU A 532 -5.43 -5.07 14.93
C LEU A 532 -4.00 -4.77 14.48
N SER A 533 -3.33 -5.75 13.86
CA SER A 533 -1.99 -5.55 13.34
C SER A 533 -1.98 -4.57 12.15
N GLU A 534 -2.98 -4.55 11.30
CA GLU A 534 -3.07 -3.59 10.18
C GLU A 534 -3.24 -2.16 10.68
N LEU A 535 -4.17 -1.91 11.62
CA LEU A 535 -4.36 -0.58 12.20
C LEU A 535 -3.11 -0.13 12.98
N GLN A 536 -2.47 -1.02 13.73
CA GLN A 536 -1.24 -0.72 14.47
C GLN A 536 -0.04 -0.47 13.56
N ASN A 537 0.07 -1.22 12.47
CA ASN A 537 1.12 -1.01 11.46
C ASN A 537 0.88 0.27 10.62
N SER A 538 -0.32 0.85 10.67
CA SER A 538 -0.64 2.14 10.05
C SER A 538 -0.38 3.32 10.97
N GLN A 539 -0.05 3.10 12.25
CA GLN A 539 0.38 4.14 13.16
C GLN A 539 1.80 4.61 12.85
N VAL A 540 1.93 5.88 12.59
CA VAL A 540 3.20 6.58 12.34
C VAL A 540 3.35 7.74 13.32
N PRO A 541 4.56 8.16 13.71
CA PRO A 541 4.73 9.28 14.61
C PRO A 541 4.54 10.62 13.87
N MET A 542 4.03 11.62 14.58
CA MET A 542 4.12 13.02 14.16
C MET A 542 4.61 13.88 15.31
N ILE A 543 5.64 14.70 15.08
CA ILE A 543 6.25 15.60 16.06
C ILE A 543 6.23 17.02 15.49
N ILE A 544 5.68 17.97 16.25
CA ILE A 544 5.72 19.40 15.92
C ILE A 544 6.69 20.09 16.88
N LEU A 545 7.71 20.72 16.31
CA LEU A 545 8.65 21.55 17.04
C LEU A 545 8.37 23.02 16.68
N ALA A 546 7.82 23.76 17.64
CA ALA A 546 7.52 25.17 17.54
C ALA A 546 8.33 25.95 18.60
N PRO A 547 9.59 26.34 18.27
CA PRO A 547 10.46 27.00 19.24
C PRO A 547 9.87 28.31 19.75
N GLY A 548 9.77 28.45 21.06
CA GLY A 548 9.18 29.61 21.73
C GLY A 548 7.77 29.39 22.27
N GLU A 549 7.09 28.33 21.87
CA GLU A 549 5.78 27.97 22.38
C GLU A 549 5.86 26.90 23.47
N ASN A 550 4.92 26.95 24.42
CA ASN A 550 4.85 26.00 25.53
C ASN A 550 4.09 24.71 25.19
N SER A 551 3.76 24.49 23.91
CA SER A 551 3.06 23.28 23.47
C SER A 551 4.04 22.10 23.41
N LYS A 552 4.15 21.37 24.51
CA LYS A 552 5.02 20.20 24.66
C LYS A 552 4.24 19.05 25.26
N GLY A 553 4.60 17.86 24.89
CA GLY A 553 4.06 16.64 25.46
C GLY A 553 3.45 15.71 24.43
N THR A 554 2.83 14.65 24.89
CA THR A 554 2.14 13.69 24.02
C THR A 554 0.65 14.03 23.95
N ASP A 555 0.10 14.06 22.76
CA ASP A 555 -1.32 14.18 22.49
C ASP A 555 -1.83 12.89 21.83
N ASN A 556 -2.85 12.29 22.41
CA ASN A 556 -3.41 10.99 22.01
C ASN A 556 -4.69 11.15 21.18
N ILE A 557 -4.96 12.34 20.67
CA ILE A 557 -6.13 12.51 19.79
C ILE A 557 -5.94 11.75 18.49
N PRO A 558 -6.98 11.09 17.98
CA PRO A 558 -6.94 10.48 16.65
C PRO A 558 -6.63 11.52 15.58
N ALA A 559 -5.59 11.29 14.80
CA ALA A 559 -5.11 12.21 13.79
C ALA A 559 -4.55 11.47 12.58
N SER A 560 -4.42 12.15 11.45
CA SER A 560 -3.89 11.56 10.21
C SER A 560 -3.12 12.57 9.35
N HIS A 561 -2.58 12.12 8.24
CA HIS A 561 -1.88 12.94 7.26
C HIS A 561 -2.66 14.17 6.81
N LEU A 562 -3.99 14.06 6.69
CA LEU A 562 -4.85 15.16 6.25
C LEU A 562 -4.78 16.39 7.17
N ASP A 563 -4.45 16.16 8.45
CA ASP A 563 -4.53 17.17 9.50
C ASP A 563 -3.30 18.09 9.55
N ILE A 564 -2.20 17.71 8.89
CA ILE A 564 -0.98 18.53 8.82
C ILE A 564 -1.26 19.87 8.16
N TYR A 565 -1.94 19.87 7.01
CA TYR A 565 -2.22 21.09 6.27
C TYR A 565 -2.98 22.14 7.11
N PRO A 566 -4.18 21.86 7.64
CA PRO A 566 -4.91 22.85 8.44
C PRO A 566 -4.17 23.25 9.71
N THR A 567 -3.43 22.33 10.34
CA THR A 567 -2.65 22.61 11.55
C THR A 567 -1.50 23.60 11.27
N ILE A 568 -0.73 23.42 10.19
CA ILE A 568 0.32 24.36 9.77
C ILE A 568 -0.31 25.70 9.40
N ALA A 569 -1.38 25.71 8.62
CA ALA A 569 -2.05 26.93 8.19
C ALA A 569 -2.51 27.77 9.39
N ASN A 570 -3.09 27.12 10.42
CA ASN A 570 -3.50 27.76 11.67
C ASN A 570 -2.29 28.37 12.40
N LEU A 571 -1.23 27.60 12.62
CA LEU A 571 -0.02 28.09 13.30
C LEU A 571 0.59 29.32 12.60
N LEU A 572 0.52 29.37 11.27
CA LEU A 572 1.03 30.49 10.48
C LEU A 572 0.04 31.65 10.35
N GLY A 573 -1.19 31.51 10.85
CA GLY A 573 -2.24 32.53 10.73
C GLY A 573 -2.78 32.69 9.30
N ILE A 574 -2.82 31.60 8.55
CA ILE A 574 -3.31 31.55 7.17
C ILE A 574 -4.59 30.71 7.15
N VAL A 575 -5.65 31.22 6.55
CA VAL A 575 -6.92 30.50 6.42
C VAL A 575 -6.81 29.49 5.26
N PRO A 576 -6.95 28.18 5.51
CA PRO A 576 -6.92 27.23 4.44
C PRO A 576 -8.22 27.25 3.60
N PRO A 577 -8.21 26.69 2.37
CA PRO A 577 -9.42 26.61 1.54
C PRO A 577 -10.44 25.65 2.14
N LYS A 578 -11.73 25.83 1.81
CA LYS A 578 -12.83 24.95 2.24
C LYS A 578 -12.71 23.50 1.72
N THR A 579 -11.84 23.27 0.75
CA THR A 579 -11.68 21.98 0.08
C THR A 579 -10.96 20.93 0.91
N ILE A 580 -10.20 21.34 1.94
CA ILE A 580 -9.46 20.43 2.80
C ILE A 580 -10.40 19.56 3.65
N LEU A 581 -10.06 18.33 3.89
CA LEU A 581 -10.84 17.39 4.70
C LEU A 581 -10.28 17.17 6.11
N GLY A 582 -9.02 17.45 6.32
CA GLY A 582 -8.35 17.35 7.62
C GLY A 582 -8.80 18.43 8.62
N GLN A 583 -8.38 18.24 9.85
CA GLN A 583 -8.73 19.08 10.99
C GLN A 583 -7.49 19.78 11.55
N ASP A 584 -7.67 20.98 12.08
CA ASP A 584 -6.65 21.63 12.90
C ASP A 584 -6.56 20.93 14.27
N LEU A 585 -5.50 20.18 14.47
CA LEU A 585 -5.30 19.34 15.65
C LEU A 585 -5.18 20.14 16.95
N LEU A 586 -4.82 21.42 16.88
CA LEU A 586 -4.64 22.26 18.04
C LEU A 586 -5.94 22.92 18.52
N ASN A 587 -6.98 22.94 17.70
CA ASN A 587 -8.25 23.58 18.00
C ASN A 587 -9.46 22.64 17.90
N THR A 588 -9.32 21.44 17.32
CA THR A 588 -10.42 20.49 17.21
C THR A 588 -10.91 20.02 18.57
N LYS A 589 -12.25 20.02 18.76
CA LYS A 589 -12.91 19.50 19.98
C LYS A 589 -13.44 18.08 19.79
N THR A 590 -13.59 17.67 18.56
CA THR A 590 -14.11 16.37 18.15
C THR A 590 -13.19 15.76 17.10
N PRO A 591 -11.99 15.32 17.51
CA PRO A 591 -11.05 14.74 16.56
C PRO A 591 -11.65 13.47 15.97
N VAL A 592 -11.48 13.33 14.66
CA VAL A 592 -11.93 12.15 13.90
C VAL A 592 -10.81 11.72 12.99
N GLU A 593 -10.40 10.48 13.11
CA GLU A 593 -9.54 9.80 12.14
C GLU A 593 -10.36 8.76 11.40
N THR A 594 -10.22 8.69 10.09
CA THR A 594 -10.86 7.69 9.25
C THR A 594 -9.80 6.93 8.51
N HIS A 595 -9.55 5.71 8.94
CA HIS A 595 -8.67 4.79 8.25
C HIS A 595 -9.45 4.15 7.10
N PHE A 596 -9.04 4.41 5.86
CA PHE A 596 -9.67 3.79 4.71
C PHE A 596 -8.85 2.58 4.24
N LYS A 597 -9.56 1.58 3.78
CA LYS A 597 -8.93 0.36 3.29
C LYS A 597 -8.34 0.61 1.90
N PHE A 598 -7.03 0.55 1.84
CA PHE A 598 -6.25 0.46 0.61
C PHE A 598 -6.90 -0.56 -0.34
N ILE A 599 -7.20 -0.21 -1.58
CA ILE A 599 -7.77 -1.04 -2.65
C ILE A 599 -9.30 -0.99 -2.79
N SER A 600 -10.08 -1.09 -1.71
CA SER A 600 -11.55 -0.98 -1.85
C SER A 600 -12.03 0.47 -1.82
N GLY A 601 -11.24 1.37 -1.22
CA GLY A 601 -11.67 2.74 -0.94
C GLY A 601 -12.81 2.82 0.08
N GLY A 602 -13.08 1.71 0.79
CA GLY A 602 -14.05 1.66 1.88
C GLY A 602 -13.42 2.08 3.21
N ILE A 603 -14.26 2.35 4.20
CA ILE A 603 -13.82 2.65 5.56
C ILE A 603 -13.46 1.35 6.27
N ASP A 604 -12.24 1.27 6.78
CA ASP A 604 -11.76 0.16 7.61
C ASP A 604 -12.01 0.43 9.11
N ALA A 605 -11.66 1.63 9.55
CA ALA A 605 -11.92 2.08 10.91
C ALA A 605 -12.24 3.57 10.95
N ILE A 606 -12.96 3.99 11.98
CA ILE A 606 -13.12 5.39 12.36
C ILE A 606 -12.85 5.51 13.84
N LEU A 607 -11.95 6.42 14.21
CA LEU A 607 -11.56 6.68 15.57
C LEU A 607 -11.93 8.10 15.96
N THR A 608 -12.51 8.26 17.15
CA THR A 608 -12.76 9.55 17.78
C THR A 608 -12.30 9.48 19.24
N ASN A 609 -12.40 10.58 19.97
CA ASN A 609 -12.17 10.56 21.41
C ASN A 609 -13.29 9.86 22.24
N LYS A 610 -14.38 9.42 21.59
CA LYS A 610 -15.56 8.84 22.28
C LYS A 610 -16.02 7.53 21.69
N LEU A 611 -15.83 7.32 20.40
CA LEU A 611 -16.33 6.18 19.66
C LEU A 611 -15.26 5.62 18.76
N SER A 612 -15.27 4.31 18.56
CA SER A 612 -14.58 3.65 17.48
C SER A 612 -15.58 2.82 16.66
N TYR A 613 -15.41 2.85 15.35
CA TYR A 613 -16.05 1.94 14.42
C TYR A 613 -14.95 1.11 13.73
N ARG A 614 -15.19 -0.18 13.55
CA ARG A 614 -14.39 -1.06 12.72
C ARG A 614 -15.27 -1.79 11.75
N ALA A 615 -14.87 -1.76 10.49
CA ALA A 615 -15.57 -2.54 9.47
C ALA A 615 -15.30 -4.03 9.66
N ASP A 616 -16.23 -4.84 9.19
CA ASP A 616 -16.03 -6.27 9.02
C ASP A 616 -15.33 -6.57 7.68
N ALA A 617 -14.82 -7.79 7.53
CA ALA A 617 -14.13 -8.27 6.33
C ALA A 617 -14.93 -8.15 5.03
N ASP A 618 -16.25 -8.01 5.11
CA ASP A 618 -17.13 -7.83 3.97
C ASP A 618 -17.45 -6.36 3.65
N GLY A 619 -17.00 -5.41 4.48
CA GLY A 619 -17.23 -3.98 4.31
C GLY A 619 -18.68 -3.53 4.44
N ILE A 620 -19.56 -4.37 5.01
CA ILE A 620 -20.95 -4.00 5.28
C ILE A 620 -21.00 -3.29 6.62
N PHE A 621 -21.54 -2.07 6.65
CA PHE A 621 -21.61 -1.27 7.87
C PHE A 621 -22.27 -2.02 9.03
N GLU A 622 -23.38 -2.69 8.76
CA GLU A 622 -24.18 -3.40 9.77
C GLU A 622 -23.46 -4.59 10.41
N HIS A 623 -22.42 -5.10 9.76
CA HIS A 623 -21.59 -6.19 10.27
C HIS A 623 -20.38 -5.70 11.07
N GLY A 624 -20.11 -4.39 11.03
CA GLY A 624 -19.00 -3.78 11.74
C GLY A 624 -19.22 -3.74 13.25
N LEU A 625 -18.19 -3.34 13.96
CA LEU A 625 -18.15 -3.19 15.41
C LEU A 625 -18.15 -1.71 15.79
N CYS A 626 -19.10 -1.30 16.62
CA CYS A 626 -19.14 0.03 17.23
C CYS A 626 -18.84 -0.07 18.73
N GLN A 627 -17.91 0.73 19.25
CA GLN A 627 -17.50 0.73 20.65
C GLN A 627 -17.43 2.15 21.22
N SER A 628 -17.73 2.28 22.52
CA SER A 628 -17.44 3.51 23.27
C SER A 628 -15.94 3.56 23.67
N LEU A 629 -15.38 4.76 23.71
CA LEU A 629 -14.02 5.00 24.19
C LEU A 629 -14.08 5.90 25.46
N PRO A 630 -13.20 5.71 26.45
CA PRO A 630 -12.11 4.73 26.51
C PRO A 630 -12.54 3.32 27.00
N ASP A 631 -13.80 3.11 27.36
CA ASP A 631 -14.26 1.90 28.06
C ASP A 631 -14.32 0.66 27.15
N GLU A 632 -14.18 0.80 25.84
CA GLU A 632 -14.23 -0.25 24.80
C GLU A 632 -15.51 -1.12 24.87
N LYS A 633 -16.60 -0.56 25.40
CA LYS A 633 -17.87 -1.27 25.47
C LYS A 633 -18.52 -1.33 24.09
N THR A 634 -18.87 -2.53 23.67
CA THR A 634 -19.66 -2.73 22.44
C THR A 634 -20.99 -2.02 22.53
N LEU A 635 -21.28 -1.20 21.54
CA LEU A 635 -22.51 -0.46 21.38
C LEU A 635 -23.31 -1.02 20.20
N PRO A 636 -24.66 -0.81 20.18
CA PRO A 636 -25.42 -1.05 18.96
C PRO A 636 -24.81 -0.28 17.77
N ILE A 637 -24.67 -0.95 16.63
CA ILE A 637 -24.00 -0.41 15.45
C ILE A 637 -24.55 0.94 14.99
N ILE A 638 -25.86 1.17 15.20
CA ILE A 638 -26.54 2.42 14.88
C ILE A 638 -25.90 3.66 15.54
N ASN A 639 -25.19 3.48 16.67
CA ASN A 639 -24.51 4.59 17.35
C ASN A 639 -23.36 5.16 16.53
N CYS A 640 -22.78 4.36 15.62
CA CYS A 640 -21.73 4.77 14.70
C CYS A 640 -22.25 5.22 13.32
N GLN A 641 -23.57 5.08 13.04
CA GLN A 641 -24.15 5.33 11.70
C GLN A 641 -23.92 6.75 11.19
N SER A 642 -24.16 7.76 12.03
CA SER A 642 -24.00 9.16 11.62
C SER A 642 -22.55 9.47 11.29
N LEU A 643 -21.62 8.98 12.12
CA LEU A 643 -20.19 9.14 11.93
C LEU A 643 -19.71 8.43 10.63
N TYR A 644 -20.17 7.19 10.42
CA TYR A 644 -19.84 6.44 9.21
C TYR A 644 -20.33 7.14 7.94
N ASN A 645 -21.57 7.65 7.94
CA ASN A 645 -22.12 8.36 6.78
C ASN A 645 -21.31 9.63 6.46
N GLU A 646 -20.97 10.42 7.48
CA GLU A 646 -20.16 11.63 7.33
C GLU A 646 -18.79 11.30 6.71
N GLN A 647 -18.10 10.29 7.23
CA GLN A 647 -16.79 9.91 6.72
C GLN A 647 -16.85 9.26 5.33
N SER A 648 -17.90 8.53 5.03
CA SER A 648 -18.19 8.00 3.70
C SER A 648 -18.39 9.13 2.68
N ASP A 649 -19.08 10.19 3.06
CA ASP A 649 -19.26 11.39 2.23
C ASP A 649 -17.94 12.15 2.02
N ASN A 650 -17.06 12.23 3.03
CA ASN A 650 -15.72 12.80 2.91
C ASN A 650 -14.88 12.04 1.89
N LEU A 651 -14.82 10.71 1.98
CA LEU A 651 -14.11 9.85 1.03
C LEU A 651 -14.65 10.00 -0.39
N LYS A 652 -15.98 9.99 -0.54
CA LYS A 652 -16.65 10.17 -1.82
C LYS A 652 -16.34 11.55 -2.43
N ALA A 653 -16.36 12.60 -1.61
CA ALA A 653 -16.04 13.95 -2.05
C ALA A 653 -14.59 14.08 -2.53
N SER A 654 -13.63 13.48 -1.81
CA SER A 654 -12.23 13.40 -2.23
C SER A 654 -12.10 12.72 -3.59
N ASN A 655 -12.66 11.53 -3.74
CA ASN A 655 -12.59 10.75 -4.98
C ASN A 655 -13.16 11.51 -6.18
N ILE A 656 -14.35 12.13 -6.04
CA ILE A 656 -14.99 12.91 -7.10
C ILE A 656 -14.14 14.13 -7.46
N THR A 657 -13.62 14.81 -6.45
CA THR A 657 -12.78 16.00 -6.61
C THR A 657 -11.54 15.69 -7.44
N ILE A 658 -10.83 14.61 -7.10
CA ILE A 658 -9.60 14.20 -7.80
C ILE A 658 -9.94 13.72 -9.21
N LYS A 659 -10.85 12.74 -9.34
CA LYS A 659 -11.19 12.13 -10.64
C LYS A 659 -11.79 13.12 -11.63
N GLY A 660 -12.48 14.12 -11.14
CA GLY A 660 -13.13 15.16 -11.95
C GLY A 660 -12.33 16.43 -12.17
N ASN A 661 -11.17 16.59 -11.53
CA ASN A 661 -10.45 17.87 -11.47
C ASN A 661 -11.38 19.02 -11.03
N LEU A 662 -12.13 18.83 -9.94
CA LEU A 662 -13.21 19.72 -9.53
C LEU A 662 -12.84 20.67 -8.37
N LEU A 663 -11.60 20.65 -7.89
CA LEU A 663 -11.11 21.59 -6.87
C LEU A 663 -11.44 23.06 -7.16
N PRO A 664 -11.29 23.55 -8.40
CA PRO A 664 -11.65 24.94 -8.70
C PRO A 664 -13.14 25.28 -8.52
N LEU A 665 -14.03 24.28 -8.57
CA LEU A 665 -15.47 24.48 -8.37
C LEU A 665 -15.85 24.50 -6.89
N VAL A 666 -15.12 23.77 -6.06
CA VAL A 666 -15.39 23.62 -4.62
C VAL A 666 -14.71 24.74 -3.81
N ALA A 667 -13.67 25.35 -4.36
CA ALA A 667 -12.90 26.42 -3.71
C ALA A 667 -13.56 27.82 -3.77
N LYS A 668 -14.68 27.97 -4.47
CA LYS A 668 -15.47 29.20 -4.52
C LYS A 668 -16.50 29.23 -3.40
#